data_837e150448d5b3d071ee56a4319ea932
#
_entry.id   837e150448d5b3d071ee56a4319ea932
#
_cell.length_a   1.000
_cell.length_b   1.000
_cell.length_c   1.000
_cell.angle_alpha   90.00
_cell.angle_beta   90.00
_cell.angle_gamma   90.00
#
_symmetry.space_group_name_H-M   'P 1'
#
loop_
_entity.id
_entity.type
_entity.pdbx_description
1 polymer ?
#
loop_
_entity_poly.entity_id
_entity_poly.type
_entity_poly.pdbx_seq_one_letter_code
_entity_poly.pdbx_strand_id
1 'polypeptide(L)'
;MRKLGRSWWIAGIASAVALTTAGGPALAATGPGGFSLRPVYQADDFAHGQAMFILPAGENGLVNAAQLTQFEATGQRPPHSQDQLAPYENLEFGYPSLTDSTLGKYYLGESFGVKTGQIIATQHPSPKVPVVIYRDTHDIPHIYGKTNAALAFGAGFAQAQDRLFLMDVLRHYGEGTLTSFLGPSCADEQMDHDELLLAPYTTAQANAQINALPTEYGAQGRLAVQMIREYVQGINAYITKALTDPTLLPVEYTLFGPPKPWTPADVVGVAGLIGGIFGDGGGGEIANSALLRYLQGQLGQSGGATAFTDFKEQNDPAAPTTVVGTSFPYEIPGHVNPATIAIPDNPSAPLQGGPVDTTTGCSATAPSKAGLSVIESLLRFPSQMSNALVVGAGHAADGHPLAVFGPQVSYFAPQILMQEDLHSPGYAAQGASFPGTGFVELGRGVDYAWSATSAGSDLTDQRLELICNPNGGPVSPTGTFYEFKGKCIPMVNETFPDGAISGKALDHKIHLTVHGVVQGWTTARGGKPVAVVNQRSTYNHDVDSVIGFLGFGEPALTHSAKSWMAAAGHIDYTFNWLYVDSKDIAYYVSGLDPVRPSDVDPNLPTWGTGGTEWLGFLPASKHVHQINPPQGFFDSWNNKPAPLFSASDGQYGYGPVYRVQMLTTQIQHQFALHHGKITRADLVQAMETAASQDLDGLTILPALLHAVAGRHEPAGVNQMLAALRTWYASGAHRILASPTATQYKQADAVAIMDQLTPAVIRAIFDPLFAAGGTNSGGYNVFPMGFVNEPYNGGSHLGSAYDGGWEGYTLKALDQFTGTGVAQPFGSVVTAKLCGSGGLSTCGPALDAALLSAYQALVKANGGSKNVSTWTKDANTVATGLTMPAYDAIGFRSLGIVGQPSIPWQNRPTFQQVVSFPAHRPA
;
A
#
# COMPACT_ATOMS: atom_id res chain seq x y z
N MET A 1 37.12 -13.59 -5.28
CA MET A 1 37.76 -14.38 -6.35
C MET A 1 36.97 -15.65 -6.58
N ARG A 2 36.24 -15.68 -7.62
CA ARG A 2 35.98 -16.80 -8.58
C ARG A 2 34.80 -16.36 -9.46
N LYS A 3 35.18 -15.91 -10.66
CA LYS A 3 34.26 -15.77 -11.78
C LYS A 3 33.77 -17.16 -12.13
N LEU A 4 32.46 -17.36 -12.15
CA LEU A 4 31.83 -18.48 -12.85
C LEU A 4 31.00 -17.89 -13.98
N GLY A 5 31.36 -18.36 -15.18
CA GLY A 5 30.89 -17.82 -16.43
C GLY A 5 29.40 -18.04 -16.70
N ARG A 6 28.80 -17.02 -17.20
CA ARG A 6 27.57 -17.08 -17.97
C ARG A 6 27.91 -17.05 -19.43
N SER A 7 28.03 -18.19 -20.03
CA SER A 7 28.01 -18.37 -21.48
C SER A 7 27.12 -19.54 -21.77
N TRP A 8 26.35 -19.41 -22.79
CA TRP A 8 25.44 -20.34 -23.45
C TRP A 8 24.00 -19.89 -23.39
N TRP A 9 23.64 -19.36 -24.51
CA TRP A 9 22.40 -19.31 -25.26
C TRP A 9 22.16 -17.92 -25.87
N ILE A 10 22.97 -17.56 -26.89
CA ILE A 10 22.57 -16.76 -28.06
C ILE A 10 23.59 -17.03 -29.14
N ALA A 11 23.32 -18.05 -29.94
CA ALA A 11 23.97 -18.21 -31.24
C ALA A 11 22.86 -18.37 -32.27
N GLY A 12 22.74 -17.38 -33.10
CA GLY A 12 21.95 -17.46 -34.32
C GLY A 12 20.95 -16.31 -34.47
N ILE A 13 21.44 -15.15 -34.88
CA ILE A 13 20.93 -14.28 -35.93
C ILE A 13 21.87 -13.05 -35.94
N ALA A 14 22.99 -13.18 -36.65
CA ALA A 14 23.78 -12.02 -37.07
C ALA A 14 23.49 -11.80 -38.56
N SER A 15 22.62 -10.85 -38.85
CA SER A 15 22.54 -10.23 -40.18
C SER A 15 22.82 -8.74 -40.01
N ALA A 16 23.93 -8.34 -40.57
CA ALA A 16 24.46 -7.00 -40.53
C ALA A 16 23.50 -5.99 -41.14
N VAL A 17 23.10 -4.99 -40.38
CA VAL A 17 22.56 -3.74 -40.93
C VAL A 17 23.57 -2.63 -40.61
N ALA A 18 24.12 -2.06 -41.65
CA ALA A 18 25.03 -0.92 -41.55
C ALA A 18 24.26 0.32 -41.09
N LEU A 19 24.68 0.90 -39.98
CA LEU A 19 24.23 2.22 -39.56
C LEU A 19 24.90 3.31 -40.38
N THR A 20 24.14 4.04 -41.16
CA THR A 20 24.53 5.36 -41.63
C THR A 20 23.89 6.42 -40.71
N THR A 21 24.72 7.07 -39.93
CA THR A 21 24.34 8.27 -39.19
C THR A 21 24.19 9.45 -40.16
N ALA A 22 22.96 9.94 -40.35
CA ALA A 22 22.72 11.25 -40.97
C ALA A 22 21.69 11.98 -40.10
N GLY A 23 22.16 12.91 -39.27
CA GLY A 23 21.32 13.94 -38.68
C GLY A 23 20.82 14.86 -39.80
N GLY A 24 19.52 14.86 -40.01
CA GLY A 24 18.81 15.86 -40.81
C GLY A 24 17.63 16.43 -40.05
N PRO A 25 17.26 17.70 -40.23
CA PRO A 25 16.16 18.32 -39.51
C PRO A 25 14.85 17.64 -39.86
N ALA A 26 14.03 17.42 -38.84
CA ALA A 26 12.68 16.85 -38.99
C ALA A 26 11.84 17.72 -39.95
N LEU A 27 11.61 17.19 -41.14
CA LEU A 27 10.61 17.73 -42.06
C LEU A 27 9.24 17.36 -41.56
N ALA A 28 8.42 18.34 -41.26
CA ALA A 28 7.00 18.16 -40.96
C ALA A 28 6.34 17.46 -42.15
N ALA A 29 5.91 16.21 -41.94
CA ALA A 29 5.12 15.47 -42.90
C ALA A 29 3.72 16.07 -42.93
N THR A 30 3.43 16.83 -43.97
CA THR A 30 2.04 17.23 -44.31
C THR A 30 1.33 16.02 -44.92
N GLY A 31 0.49 15.35 -44.12
CA GLY A 31 -0.47 14.36 -44.64
C GLY A 31 -1.55 15.08 -45.46
N PRO A 32 -2.20 14.40 -46.42
CA PRO A 32 -3.25 14.99 -47.26
C PRO A 32 -4.52 15.21 -46.45
N GLY A 33 -4.74 16.47 -46.08
CA GLY A 33 -5.91 16.95 -45.35
C GLY A 33 -5.44 17.85 -44.22
N GLY A 34 -5.31 19.16 -44.52
CA GLY A 34 -4.80 20.17 -43.62
C GLY A 34 -5.65 20.32 -42.34
N PHE A 35 -5.37 19.55 -41.33
CA PHE A 35 -5.80 19.80 -39.96
C PHE A 35 -4.74 20.63 -39.27
N SER A 36 -5.06 21.89 -38.99
CA SER A 36 -4.33 22.71 -38.03
C SER A 36 -4.40 22.02 -36.67
N LEU A 37 -3.32 21.43 -36.23
CA LEU A 37 -3.21 20.73 -34.93
C LEU A 37 -3.07 21.76 -33.80
N ARG A 38 -4.13 22.52 -33.54
CA ARG A 38 -4.35 23.04 -32.18
C ARG A 38 -4.89 21.87 -31.35
N PRO A 39 -4.51 21.74 -30.05
CA PRO A 39 -5.11 20.75 -29.18
C PRO A 39 -6.63 20.86 -29.32
N VAL A 40 -7.29 19.73 -29.48
CA VAL A 40 -8.74 19.65 -29.74
C VAL A 40 -9.53 20.27 -28.58
N TYR A 41 -8.92 20.24 -27.39
CA TYR A 41 -9.38 20.87 -26.14
C TYR A 41 -8.18 21.04 -25.20
N GLN A 42 -8.14 22.16 -24.49
CA GLN A 42 -7.16 22.43 -23.44
C GLN A 42 -7.95 22.84 -22.20
N ALA A 43 -7.74 22.15 -21.09
CA ALA A 43 -8.30 22.53 -19.80
C ALA A 43 -7.65 23.81 -19.27
N ASP A 44 -8.41 24.64 -18.56
CA ASP A 44 -7.90 25.79 -17.81
C ASP A 44 -7.03 25.31 -16.64
N ASP A 45 -6.07 26.13 -16.21
CA ASP A 45 -5.18 25.82 -15.09
C ASP A 45 -5.18 26.95 -14.04
N PHE A 46 -5.80 26.70 -12.91
CA PHE A 46 -5.90 27.66 -11.81
C PHE A 46 -4.82 27.49 -10.73
N ALA A 47 -3.94 26.49 -10.88
CA ALA A 47 -2.77 26.34 -10.01
C ALA A 47 -1.68 27.40 -10.34
N HIS A 48 -1.71 27.99 -11.55
CA HIS A 48 -0.77 29.04 -12.00
C HIS A 48 0.70 28.69 -11.73
N GLY A 49 1.08 27.39 -11.94
CA GLY A 49 2.42 26.89 -11.70
C GLY A 49 2.74 26.56 -10.23
N GLN A 50 1.73 26.55 -9.34
CA GLN A 50 1.88 26.17 -7.94
C GLN A 50 1.65 24.66 -7.68
N ALA A 51 1.37 23.87 -8.71
CA ALA A 51 1.32 22.42 -8.65
C ALA A 51 2.60 21.82 -9.20
N MET A 52 3.18 20.88 -8.45
CA MET A 52 4.43 20.20 -8.77
C MET A 52 4.38 18.76 -8.26
N PHE A 53 5.16 17.89 -8.88
CA PHE A 53 5.26 16.49 -8.46
C PHE A 53 6.67 15.92 -8.64
N ILE A 54 6.93 14.79 -8.03
CA ILE A 54 8.08 13.93 -8.29
C ILE A 54 7.66 12.47 -8.27
N LEU A 55 8.05 11.73 -9.30
CA LEU A 55 7.78 10.28 -9.43
C LEU A 55 9.02 9.57 -10.01
N PRO A 56 9.92 9.00 -9.18
CA PRO A 56 11.01 8.18 -9.70
C PRO A 56 10.44 6.82 -10.18
N ALA A 57 11.02 6.11 -11.11
CA ALA A 57 12.29 6.29 -11.79
C ALA A 57 12.10 6.61 -13.29
N GLY A 58 11.33 7.62 -13.62
CA GLY A 58 11.05 8.05 -14.98
C GLY A 58 9.81 7.39 -15.58
N GLU A 59 9.36 7.94 -16.72
CA GLU A 59 8.08 7.56 -17.35
C GLU A 59 8.21 6.36 -18.28
N ASN A 60 9.31 6.28 -19.05
CA ASN A 60 9.45 5.22 -20.05
C ASN A 60 9.68 3.85 -19.41
N GLY A 61 8.73 2.93 -19.62
CA GLY A 61 8.82 1.53 -19.21
C GLY A 61 9.13 0.55 -20.34
N LEU A 62 9.21 1.02 -21.58
CA LEU A 62 9.57 0.17 -22.70
C LEU A 62 11.08 -0.10 -22.77
N VAL A 63 11.45 -1.39 -22.87
CA VAL A 63 12.78 -1.84 -23.22
C VAL A 63 12.65 -2.83 -24.38
N ASN A 64 13.01 -2.41 -25.58
CA ASN A 64 13.04 -3.30 -26.73
C ASN A 64 14.36 -4.07 -26.82
N ALA A 65 14.46 -5.05 -27.72
CA ALA A 65 15.65 -5.90 -27.87
C ALA A 65 16.93 -5.13 -28.20
N ALA A 66 16.84 -4.03 -28.93
CA ALA A 66 18.01 -3.19 -29.25
C ALA A 66 18.49 -2.42 -28.03
N GLN A 67 17.58 -1.87 -27.25
CA GLN A 67 17.89 -1.16 -26.01
C GLN A 67 18.46 -2.10 -24.94
N LEU A 68 17.95 -3.33 -24.83
CA LEU A 68 18.53 -4.34 -23.95
C LEU A 68 19.96 -4.67 -24.36
N THR A 69 20.21 -4.93 -25.65
CA THR A 69 21.57 -5.18 -26.17
C THR A 69 22.53 -4.03 -25.87
N GLN A 70 22.06 -2.79 -26.04
CA GLN A 70 22.85 -1.60 -25.71
C GLN A 70 23.14 -1.53 -24.20
N PHE A 71 22.15 -1.79 -23.36
CA PHE A 71 22.35 -1.79 -21.91
C PHE A 71 23.34 -2.87 -21.46
N GLU A 72 23.24 -4.08 -21.98
CA GLU A 72 24.16 -5.17 -21.67
C GLU A 72 25.60 -4.87 -22.12
N ALA A 73 25.76 -4.20 -23.25
CA ALA A 73 27.07 -3.87 -23.80
C ALA A 73 27.73 -2.66 -23.13
N THR A 74 26.97 -1.67 -22.71
CA THR A 74 27.47 -0.36 -22.30
C THR A 74 27.03 0.10 -20.91
N GLY A 75 26.02 -0.54 -20.31
CA GLY A 75 25.34 -0.08 -19.09
C GLY A 75 24.42 1.12 -19.31
N GLN A 76 24.27 1.61 -20.55
CA GLN A 76 23.39 2.73 -20.87
C GLN A 76 21.93 2.26 -20.84
N ARG A 77 21.14 2.88 -19.97
CA ARG A 77 19.71 2.62 -19.83
C ARG A 77 18.89 3.31 -20.92
N PRO A 78 17.67 2.85 -21.20
CA PRO A 78 16.76 3.49 -22.14
C PRO A 78 16.54 4.97 -21.79
N PRO A 79 16.28 5.84 -22.77
CA PRO A 79 15.93 7.24 -22.51
C PRO A 79 14.75 7.33 -21.55
N HIS A 80 14.73 8.35 -20.70
CA HIS A 80 13.66 8.67 -19.75
C HIS A 80 13.38 7.62 -18.66
N SER A 81 14.08 6.46 -18.65
CA SER A 81 13.88 5.41 -17.63
C SER A 81 14.45 5.76 -16.25
N GLN A 82 15.21 6.85 -16.13
CA GLN A 82 15.81 7.33 -14.87
C GLN A 82 15.47 8.79 -14.55
N ASP A 83 14.59 9.40 -15.33
CA ASP A 83 14.17 10.77 -15.06
C ASP A 83 13.60 10.85 -13.63
N GLN A 84 13.80 11.98 -12.97
CA GLN A 84 13.40 12.22 -11.59
C GLN A 84 14.12 11.39 -10.49
N LEU A 85 14.92 10.38 -10.85
CA LEU A 85 15.62 9.56 -9.85
C LEU A 85 16.64 10.39 -9.05
N ALA A 86 17.52 11.14 -9.72
CA ALA A 86 18.51 11.98 -9.05
C ALA A 86 17.89 13.16 -8.27
N PRO A 87 16.88 13.88 -8.78
CA PRO A 87 16.15 14.85 -7.97
C PRO A 87 15.52 14.24 -6.71
N TYR A 88 14.93 13.05 -6.82
CA TYR A 88 14.34 12.34 -5.69
C TYR A 88 15.39 11.99 -4.63
N GLU A 89 16.53 11.41 -5.02
CA GLU A 89 17.66 11.11 -4.14
C GLU A 89 18.21 12.37 -3.47
N ASN A 90 18.45 13.41 -4.26
CA ASN A 90 19.09 14.64 -3.77
C ASN A 90 18.20 15.45 -2.81
N LEU A 91 16.89 15.27 -2.84
CA LEU A 91 15.98 15.94 -1.92
C LEU A 91 16.25 15.56 -0.46
N GLU A 92 16.68 14.32 -0.19
CA GLU A 92 17.06 13.85 1.15
C GLU A 92 18.09 14.77 1.83
N PHE A 93 19.03 15.29 1.04
CA PHE A 93 20.11 16.15 1.54
C PHE A 93 19.79 17.63 1.37
N GLY A 94 18.90 17.96 0.44
CA GLY A 94 18.59 19.32 0.07
C GLY A 94 17.43 19.96 0.82
N TYR A 95 16.52 19.17 1.37
CA TYR A 95 15.29 19.67 1.96
C TYR A 95 15.49 20.66 3.12
N PRO A 96 16.52 20.58 3.98
CA PRO A 96 16.67 21.54 5.07
C PRO A 96 16.87 22.99 4.61
N SER A 97 17.31 23.18 3.36
CA SER A 97 17.51 24.51 2.76
C SER A 97 16.49 24.86 1.67
N LEU A 98 15.42 24.09 1.57
CA LEU A 98 14.41 24.26 0.54
C LEU A 98 13.63 25.58 0.73
N THR A 99 13.33 26.22 -0.39
CA THR A 99 12.47 27.40 -0.47
C THR A 99 11.52 27.22 -1.66
N ASP A 100 10.41 27.96 -1.70
CA ASP A 100 9.48 27.89 -2.83
C ASP A 100 10.15 28.14 -4.18
N SER A 101 11.13 29.05 -4.24
CA SER A 101 11.90 29.32 -5.46
C SER A 101 12.84 28.19 -5.88
N THR A 102 13.14 27.26 -5.00
CA THR A 102 14.04 26.13 -5.24
C THR A 102 13.33 24.78 -5.39
N LEU A 103 12.01 24.71 -5.17
CA LEU A 103 11.22 23.49 -5.38
C LEU A 103 11.46 22.88 -6.76
N GLY A 104 11.49 23.68 -7.81
CA GLY A 104 11.74 23.25 -9.19
C GLY A 104 13.11 22.63 -9.46
N LYS A 105 14.01 22.53 -8.48
CA LYS A 105 15.24 21.73 -8.58
C LYS A 105 14.98 20.25 -8.39
N TYR A 106 13.89 19.92 -7.70
CA TYR A 106 13.55 18.54 -7.31
C TYR A 106 12.28 18.09 -7.98
N TYR A 107 11.27 18.96 -8.09
CA TYR A 107 9.95 18.65 -8.59
C TYR A 107 9.76 19.15 -10.00
N LEU A 108 9.04 18.39 -10.81
CA LEU A 108 8.52 18.82 -12.11
C LEU A 108 7.26 19.65 -11.91
N GLY A 109 7.00 20.58 -12.83
CA GLY A 109 5.74 21.32 -12.86
C GLY A 109 4.60 20.44 -13.30
N GLU A 110 3.47 20.54 -12.63
CA GLU A 110 2.24 19.81 -12.91
C GLU A 110 1.16 20.76 -13.50
N SER A 111 1.58 21.55 -14.48
CA SER A 111 0.66 22.46 -15.19
C SER A 111 -0.09 21.71 -16.29
N PHE A 112 -1.38 21.96 -16.43
CA PHE A 112 -2.16 21.42 -17.53
C PHE A 112 -1.60 21.85 -18.88
N GLY A 113 -1.37 20.84 -19.73
CA GLY A 113 -0.85 21.01 -21.08
C GLY A 113 0.67 21.17 -21.15
N VAL A 114 1.19 21.05 -22.36
CA VAL A 114 2.61 21.09 -22.65
C VAL A 114 2.94 22.32 -23.50
N LYS A 115 4.04 23.02 -23.16
CA LYS A 115 4.53 24.14 -23.95
C LYS A 115 5.12 23.62 -25.27
N THR A 116 4.86 24.30 -26.37
CA THR A 116 5.32 23.88 -27.71
C THR A 116 6.84 23.57 -27.76
N GLY A 117 7.66 24.29 -27.03
CA GLY A 117 9.11 24.04 -26.97
C GLY A 117 9.53 22.83 -26.13
N GLN A 118 8.60 22.20 -25.43
CA GLN A 118 8.84 20.99 -24.60
C GLN A 118 8.32 19.73 -25.29
N ILE A 119 7.63 19.83 -26.42
CA ILE A 119 7.10 18.67 -27.16
C ILE A 119 8.24 17.98 -27.90
N ILE A 120 8.53 16.73 -27.54
CA ILE A 120 9.52 15.90 -28.22
C ILE A 120 8.87 14.95 -29.26
N ALA A 121 7.58 14.58 -29.06
CA ALA A 121 6.84 13.74 -29.99
C ALA A 121 5.38 14.13 -30.05
N THR A 122 4.76 13.88 -31.22
CA THR A 122 3.33 14.04 -31.44
C THR A 122 2.79 12.75 -32.05
N GLN A 123 1.76 12.21 -31.44
CA GLN A 123 1.19 10.92 -31.84
C GLN A 123 -0.30 11.07 -32.17
N HIS A 124 -0.70 10.37 -33.22
CA HIS A 124 -2.10 10.19 -33.63
C HIS A 124 -2.41 8.70 -33.59
N PRO A 125 -2.87 8.17 -32.44
CA PRO A 125 -3.06 6.74 -32.25
C PRO A 125 -3.96 6.06 -33.29
N SER A 126 -4.95 6.80 -33.82
CA SER A 126 -5.86 6.31 -34.83
C SER A 126 -6.35 7.46 -35.73
N PRO A 127 -6.43 7.28 -37.06
CA PRO A 127 -7.01 8.29 -37.95
C PRO A 127 -8.55 8.42 -37.80
N LYS A 128 -9.19 7.48 -37.09
CA LYS A 128 -10.65 7.45 -36.88
C LYS A 128 -11.09 8.04 -35.55
N VAL A 129 -10.16 8.12 -34.57
CA VAL A 129 -10.46 8.62 -33.23
C VAL A 129 -9.83 10.02 -33.11
N PRO A 130 -10.62 11.05 -32.78
CA PRO A 130 -10.13 12.43 -32.68
C PRO A 130 -9.39 12.66 -31.35
N VAL A 131 -8.20 12.09 -31.24
CA VAL A 131 -7.27 12.21 -30.10
C VAL A 131 -5.85 12.52 -30.61
N VAL A 132 -5.12 13.31 -29.86
CA VAL A 132 -3.69 13.55 -30.05
C VAL A 132 -2.97 13.40 -28.72
N ILE A 133 -1.78 12.80 -28.76
CA ILE A 133 -0.88 12.66 -27.61
C ILE A 133 0.38 13.44 -27.91
N TYR A 134 0.74 14.38 -27.04
CA TYR A 134 2.04 15.02 -27.04
C TYR A 134 2.89 14.38 -25.94
N ARG A 135 4.14 14.07 -26.25
CA ARG A 135 5.14 13.68 -25.26
C ARG A 135 6.03 14.89 -24.97
N ASP A 136 6.25 15.17 -23.70
CA ASP A 136 7.12 16.25 -23.29
C ASP A 136 8.58 15.80 -23.12
N THR A 137 9.44 16.68 -22.63
CA THR A 137 10.88 16.41 -22.44
C THR A 137 11.20 15.35 -21.39
N HIS A 138 10.22 14.87 -20.64
CA HIS A 138 10.31 13.75 -19.67
C HIS A 138 9.50 12.54 -20.13
N ASP A 139 9.07 12.53 -21.40
CA ASP A 139 8.23 11.50 -22.01
C ASP A 139 6.82 11.38 -21.39
N ILE A 140 6.38 12.34 -20.60
CA ILE A 140 5.05 12.37 -20.01
C ILE A 140 4.00 12.55 -21.11
N PRO A 141 2.94 11.73 -21.19
CA PRO A 141 1.89 11.86 -22.18
C PRO A 141 0.87 12.92 -21.79
N HIS A 142 0.69 13.91 -22.66
CA HIS A 142 -0.37 14.91 -22.63
C HIS A 142 -1.42 14.54 -23.67
N ILE A 143 -2.59 14.10 -23.23
CA ILE A 143 -3.59 13.44 -24.05
C ILE A 143 -4.82 14.35 -24.25
N TYR A 144 -5.13 14.68 -25.48
CA TYR A 144 -6.21 15.60 -25.84
C TYR A 144 -7.25 14.90 -26.69
N GLY A 145 -8.42 14.63 -26.09
CA GLY A 145 -9.56 14.01 -26.74
C GLY A 145 -10.65 15.02 -27.07
N LYS A 146 -11.31 14.89 -28.25
CA LYS A 146 -12.50 15.68 -28.58
C LYS A 146 -13.71 15.31 -27.71
N THR A 147 -13.70 14.11 -27.14
CA THR A 147 -14.72 13.56 -26.25
C THR A 147 -14.04 12.70 -25.17
N ASN A 148 -14.74 12.42 -24.07
CA ASN A 148 -14.25 11.50 -23.04
C ASN A 148 -13.89 10.12 -23.61
N ALA A 149 -14.67 9.63 -24.57
CA ALA A 149 -14.38 8.39 -25.30
C ALA A 149 -13.05 8.44 -26.06
N ALA A 150 -12.82 9.53 -26.81
CA ALA A 150 -11.55 9.70 -27.52
C ALA A 150 -10.37 9.89 -26.58
N LEU A 151 -10.58 10.56 -25.44
CA LEU A 151 -9.59 10.69 -24.38
C LEU A 151 -9.20 9.32 -23.80
N ALA A 152 -10.20 8.50 -23.42
CA ALA A 152 -9.97 7.16 -22.87
C ALA A 152 -9.23 6.26 -23.86
N PHE A 153 -9.53 6.34 -25.14
CA PHE A 153 -8.75 5.65 -26.19
C PHE A 153 -7.29 6.10 -26.20
N GLY A 154 -7.05 7.40 -26.06
CA GLY A 154 -5.69 7.96 -25.98
C GLY A 154 -4.93 7.48 -24.76
N ALA A 155 -5.56 7.46 -23.59
CA ALA A 155 -4.99 6.97 -22.34
C ALA A 155 -4.60 5.48 -22.46
N GLY A 156 -5.50 4.63 -22.96
CA GLY A 156 -5.18 3.21 -23.17
C GLY A 156 -4.03 2.97 -24.15
N PHE A 157 -3.93 3.80 -25.20
CA PHE A 157 -2.79 3.73 -26.12
C PHE A 157 -1.47 4.15 -25.46
N ALA A 158 -1.48 5.23 -24.67
CA ALA A 158 -0.28 5.74 -23.99
C ALA A 158 0.20 4.78 -22.88
N GLN A 159 -0.73 4.28 -22.05
CA GLN A 159 -0.40 3.32 -21.01
C GLN A 159 0.17 2.02 -21.58
N ALA A 160 -0.42 1.50 -22.65
CA ALA A 160 0.12 0.34 -23.34
C ALA A 160 1.50 0.62 -23.96
N GLN A 161 1.76 1.83 -24.44
CA GLN A 161 3.08 2.20 -24.95
C GLN A 161 4.14 2.14 -23.88
N ASP A 162 3.84 2.59 -22.66
CA ASP A 162 4.83 2.76 -21.61
C ASP A 162 4.88 1.58 -20.62
N ARG A 163 3.79 0.82 -20.50
CA ARG A 163 3.61 -0.19 -19.43
C ARG A 163 3.05 -1.54 -19.89
N LEU A 164 3.03 -1.85 -21.19
CA LEU A 164 2.32 -3.03 -21.71
C LEU A 164 2.63 -4.34 -20.96
N PHE A 165 3.91 -4.64 -20.72
CA PHE A 165 4.28 -5.87 -20.03
C PHE A 165 3.83 -5.86 -18.57
N LEU A 166 3.98 -4.73 -17.85
CA LEU A 166 3.45 -4.57 -16.51
C LEU A 166 1.93 -4.75 -16.49
N MET A 167 1.21 -4.13 -17.43
CA MET A 167 -0.24 -4.26 -17.54
C MET A 167 -0.65 -5.73 -17.74
N ASP A 168 0.07 -6.48 -18.58
CA ASP A 168 -0.20 -7.90 -18.78
C ASP A 168 0.09 -8.73 -17.51
N VAL A 169 1.14 -8.40 -16.76
CA VAL A 169 1.40 -9.02 -15.45
C VAL A 169 0.26 -8.73 -14.47
N LEU A 170 -0.18 -7.47 -14.36
CA LEU A 170 -1.26 -7.09 -13.43
C LEU A 170 -2.60 -7.76 -13.80
N ARG A 171 -2.97 -7.79 -15.09
CA ARG A 171 -4.22 -8.45 -15.48
C ARG A 171 -4.20 -9.95 -15.22
N HIS A 172 -3.08 -10.63 -15.53
CA HIS A 172 -2.95 -12.05 -15.29
C HIS A 172 -2.94 -12.38 -13.79
N TYR A 173 -2.38 -11.50 -12.96
CA TYR A 173 -2.48 -11.64 -11.51
C TYR A 173 -3.93 -11.45 -11.04
N GLY A 174 -4.59 -10.35 -11.43
CA GLY A 174 -5.99 -10.09 -11.06
C GLY A 174 -7.02 -11.11 -11.61
N GLU A 175 -6.60 -11.93 -12.59
CA GLU A 175 -7.39 -13.04 -13.14
C GLU A 175 -7.00 -14.41 -12.56
N GLY A 176 -5.98 -14.47 -11.69
CA GLY A 176 -5.42 -15.73 -11.15
C GLY A 176 -4.86 -16.64 -12.25
N THR A 177 -4.07 -16.09 -13.16
CA THR A 177 -3.53 -16.78 -14.35
C THR A 177 -2.05 -16.47 -14.61
N LEU A 178 -1.29 -16.02 -13.60
CA LEU A 178 0.15 -15.75 -13.70
C LEU A 178 0.92 -17.00 -14.14
N THR A 179 0.59 -18.17 -13.57
CA THR A 179 1.26 -19.42 -13.91
C THR A 179 1.15 -19.76 -15.38
N SER A 180 0.01 -19.49 -16.01
CA SER A 180 -0.17 -19.69 -17.45
C SER A 180 0.52 -18.63 -18.30
N PHE A 181 0.79 -17.44 -17.78
CA PHE A 181 1.46 -16.34 -18.47
C PHE A 181 2.98 -16.37 -18.31
N LEU A 182 3.47 -16.39 -17.08
CA LEU A 182 4.90 -16.30 -16.76
C LEU A 182 5.61 -17.66 -16.80
N GLY A 183 4.84 -18.74 -16.77
CA GLY A 183 5.31 -20.11 -16.72
C GLY A 183 5.19 -20.74 -15.32
N PRO A 184 5.34 -22.06 -15.24
CA PRO A 184 5.04 -22.80 -14.02
C PRO A 184 6.04 -22.51 -12.90
N SER A 185 5.59 -21.82 -11.86
CA SER A 185 6.28 -21.67 -10.59
C SER A 185 5.29 -21.87 -9.43
N CYS A 186 5.79 -22.35 -8.29
CA CYS A 186 4.95 -22.54 -7.12
C CYS A 186 4.54 -21.21 -6.48
N ALA A 187 5.31 -20.16 -6.70
CA ALA A 187 5.00 -18.85 -6.19
C ALA A 187 3.89 -18.19 -7.02
N ASP A 188 3.95 -18.31 -8.34
CA ASP A 188 2.89 -17.84 -9.23
C ASP A 188 1.57 -18.57 -8.95
N GLU A 189 1.63 -19.92 -8.78
CA GLU A 189 0.45 -20.73 -8.39
C GLU A 189 -0.16 -20.24 -7.08
N GLN A 190 0.67 -19.97 -6.07
CA GLN A 190 0.20 -19.47 -4.78
C GLN A 190 -0.47 -18.09 -4.94
N MET A 191 0.12 -17.21 -5.74
CA MET A 191 -0.43 -15.87 -6.00
C MET A 191 -1.76 -15.96 -6.77
N ASP A 192 -1.84 -16.81 -7.79
CA ASP A 192 -3.06 -17.06 -8.55
C ASP A 192 -4.16 -17.60 -7.64
N HIS A 193 -3.82 -18.55 -6.77
CA HIS A 193 -4.79 -19.10 -5.83
C HIS A 193 -5.26 -18.06 -4.81
N ASP A 194 -4.34 -17.29 -4.23
CA ASP A 194 -4.66 -16.26 -3.23
C ASP A 194 -5.59 -15.19 -3.85
N GLU A 195 -5.33 -14.78 -5.10
CA GLU A 195 -6.21 -13.85 -5.81
C GLU A 195 -7.58 -14.45 -6.10
N LEU A 196 -7.64 -15.72 -6.49
CA LEU A 196 -8.92 -16.41 -6.71
C LEU A 196 -9.68 -16.68 -5.40
N LEU A 197 -9.05 -16.64 -4.23
CA LEU A 197 -9.74 -16.61 -2.95
C LEU A 197 -10.30 -15.22 -2.60
N LEU A 198 -9.81 -14.18 -3.26
CA LEU A 198 -10.29 -12.81 -3.09
C LEU A 198 -11.35 -12.46 -4.15
N ALA A 199 -11.04 -12.67 -5.43
CA ALA A 199 -11.82 -12.18 -6.58
C ALA A 199 -11.98 -13.25 -7.70
N PRO A 200 -12.66 -14.37 -7.43
CA PRO A 200 -12.80 -15.46 -8.41
C PRO A 200 -13.86 -15.13 -9.46
N TYR A 201 -13.52 -14.26 -10.41
CA TYR A 201 -14.46 -13.89 -11.47
C TYR A 201 -14.19 -14.62 -12.76
N THR A 202 -15.21 -15.28 -13.28
CA THR A 202 -15.25 -15.64 -14.69
C THR A 202 -15.36 -14.38 -15.56
N THR A 203 -14.91 -14.46 -16.81
CA THR A 203 -15.09 -13.34 -17.78
C THR A 203 -16.54 -12.87 -17.86
N ALA A 204 -17.51 -13.77 -17.69
CA ALA A 204 -18.93 -13.43 -17.70
C ALA A 204 -19.32 -12.60 -16.47
N GLN A 205 -18.85 -12.95 -15.29
CA GLN A 205 -19.09 -12.20 -14.04
C GLN A 205 -18.41 -10.83 -14.06
N ALA A 206 -17.16 -10.75 -14.50
CA ALA A 206 -16.47 -9.48 -14.69
C ALA A 206 -17.21 -8.54 -15.65
N ASN A 207 -17.65 -9.06 -16.79
CA ASN A 207 -18.49 -8.27 -17.73
C ASN A 207 -19.87 -7.92 -17.14
N ALA A 208 -20.42 -8.73 -16.24
CA ALA A 208 -21.69 -8.42 -15.59
C ALA A 208 -21.57 -7.19 -14.67
N GLN A 209 -20.46 -7.04 -13.93
CA GLN A 209 -20.19 -5.85 -13.13
C GLN A 209 -20.19 -4.58 -14.00
N ILE A 210 -19.44 -4.58 -15.12
CA ILE A 210 -19.43 -3.43 -16.05
C ILE A 210 -20.84 -3.13 -16.59
N ASN A 211 -21.60 -4.17 -16.95
CA ASN A 211 -22.94 -4.00 -17.53
C ASN A 211 -23.99 -3.56 -16.49
N ALA A 212 -23.72 -3.69 -15.18
CA ALA A 212 -24.58 -3.20 -14.11
C ALA A 212 -24.47 -1.67 -13.94
N LEU A 213 -23.30 -1.07 -14.17
CA LEU A 213 -23.03 0.36 -13.96
C LEU A 213 -24.11 1.31 -14.52
N PRO A 214 -24.64 1.13 -15.78
CA PRO A 214 -25.68 2.00 -16.30
C PRO A 214 -27.00 1.93 -15.52
N THR A 215 -27.30 0.79 -14.90
CA THR A 215 -28.53 0.60 -14.11
C THR A 215 -28.37 1.22 -12.73
N GLU A 216 -27.19 1.08 -12.13
CA GLU A 216 -26.89 1.52 -10.77
C GLU A 216 -26.57 3.03 -10.72
N TYR A 217 -25.79 3.53 -11.70
CA TYR A 217 -25.27 4.90 -11.70
C TYR A 217 -25.78 5.76 -12.87
N GLY A 218 -26.76 5.29 -13.61
CA GLY A 218 -27.46 6.07 -14.64
C GLY A 218 -26.54 6.64 -15.73
N ALA A 219 -26.45 7.96 -15.85
CA ALA A 219 -25.66 8.63 -16.87
C ALA A 219 -24.15 8.43 -16.65
N GLN A 220 -23.70 8.50 -15.40
CA GLN A 220 -22.31 8.27 -15.03
C GLN A 220 -21.87 6.84 -15.33
N GLY A 221 -22.71 5.85 -14.99
CA GLY A 221 -22.43 4.45 -15.33
C GLY A 221 -22.34 4.22 -16.84
N ARG A 222 -23.20 4.87 -17.64
CA ARG A 222 -23.08 4.78 -19.12
C ARG A 222 -21.78 5.39 -19.63
N LEU A 223 -21.36 6.52 -19.06
CA LEU A 223 -20.11 7.16 -19.44
C LEU A 223 -18.91 6.29 -19.04
N ALA A 224 -18.91 5.73 -17.83
CA ALA A 224 -17.87 4.83 -17.35
C ALA A 224 -17.72 3.61 -18.28
N VAL A 225 -18.82 2.93 -18.62
CA VAL A 225 -18.80 1.81 -19.57
C VAL A 225 -18.23 2.21 -20.94
N GLN A 226 -18.59 3.38 -21.43
CA GLN A 226 -18.06 3.88 -22.69
C GLN A 226 -16.56 4.10 -22.60
N MET A 227 -16.09 4.78 -21.55
CA MET A 227 -14.67 5.07 -21.36
C MET A 227 -13.85 3.79 -21.19
N ILE A 228 -14.30 2.82 -20.38
CA ILE A 228 -13.64 1.51 -20.24
C ILE A 228 -13.49 0.80 -21.60
N ARG A 229 -14.53 0.77 -22.39
CA ARG A 229 -14.47 0.13 -23.72
C ARG A 229 -13.52 0.82 -24.69
N GLU A 230 -13.53 2.13 -24.73
CA GLU A 230 -12.61 2.90 -25.59
C GLU A 230 -11.17 2.85 -25.10
N TYR A 231 -10.94 2.81 -23.79
CA TYR A 231 -9.63 2.58 -23.19
C TYR A 231 -9.02 1.24 -23.65
N VAL A 232 -9.81 0.16 -23.57
CA VAL A 232 -9.40 -1.17 -24.07
C VAL A 232 -9.11 -1.14 -25.58
N GLN A 233 -9.86 -0.39 -26.36
CA GLN A 233 -9.58 -0.24 -27.79
C GLN A 233 -8.27 0.50 -28.02
N GLY A 234 -7.92 1.49 -27.18
CA GLY A 234 -6.64 2.18 -27.21
C GLY A 234 -5.47 1.24 -26.95
N ILE A 235 -5.55 0.40 -25.92
CA ILE A 235 -4.57 -0.65 -25.63
C ILE A 235 -4.39 -1.56 -26.85
N ASN A 236 -5.48 -2.08 -27.38
CA ASN A 236 -5.44 -2.99 -28.52
C ASN A 236 -4.91 -2.35 -29.81
N ALA A 237 -5.13 -1.06 -29.98
CA ALA A 237 -4.53 -0.32 -31.09
C ALA A 237 -3.01 -0.25 -30.96
N TYR A 238 -2.47 -0.04 -29.75
CA TYR A 238 -1.03 -0.11 -29.52
C TYR A 238 -0.48 -1.52 -29.72
N ILE A 239 -1.10 -2.55 -29.14
CA ILE A 239 -0.71 -3.96 -29.33
C ILE A 239 -0.63 -4.30 -30.82
N THR A 240 -1.65 -3.93 -31.60
CA THR A 240 -1.67 -4.16 -33.05
C THR A 240 -0.49 -3.50 -33.74
N LYS A 241 -0.15 -2.28 -33.35
CA LYS A 241 1.00 -1.55 -33.89
C LYS A 241 2.32 -2.22 -33.50
N ALA A 242 2.49 -2.57 -32.22
CA ALA A 242 3.72 -3.20 -31.69
C ALA A 242 3.99 -4.59 -32.29
N LEU A 243 2.96 -5.35 -32.60
CA LEU A 243 3.09 -6.65 -33.28
C LEU A 243 3.60 -6.51 -34.74
N THR A 244 3.46 -5.34 -35.34
CA THR A 244 3.99 -5.06 -36.70
C THR A 244 5.31 -4.32 -36.69
N ASP A 245 5.72 -3.76 -35.57
CA ASP A 245 6.98 -3.02 -35.38
C ASP A 245 7.69 -3.50 -34.09
N PRO A 246 8.65 -4.42 -34.19
CA PRO A 246 9.36 -4.97 -33.03
C PRO A 246 10.10 -3.95 -32.16
N THR A 247 10.35 -2.73 -32.68
CA THR A 247 10.95 -1.66 -31.87
C THR A 247 10.01 -1.08 -30.84
N LEU A 248 8.73 -1.35 -30.96
CA LEU A 248 7.66 -0.93 -30.03
C LEU A 248 7.24 -2.05 -29.07
N LEU A 249 7.79 -3.25 -29.23
CA LEU A 249 7.44 -4.40 -28.42
C LEU A 249 8.42 -4.54 -27.24
N PRO A 250 7.94 -4.61 -25.98
CA PRO A 250 8.76 -4.97 -24.82
C PRO A 250 9.47 -6.30 -25.04
N VAL A 251 10.75 -6.34 -24.72
CA VAL A 251 11.63 -7.51 -25.01
C VAL A 251 11.20 -8.75 -24.23
N GLU A 252 10.51 -8.59 -23.12
CA GLU A 252 9.94 -9.64 -22.28
C GLU A 252 9.04 -10.59 -23.10
N TYR A 253 8.33 -10.08 -24.09
CA TYR A 253 7.48 -10.91 -24.97
C TYR A 253 8.25 -11.88 -25.87
N THR A 254 9.56 -11.74 -25.95
CA THR A 254 10.41 -12.77 -26.58
C THR A 254 10.51 -14.04 -25.73
N LEU A 255 10.21 -13.95 -24.45
CA LEU A 255 10.24 -15.06 -23.48
C LEU A 255 8.85 -15.65 -23.23
N PHE A 256 7.81 -14.81 -23.23
CA PHE A 256 6.46 -15.18 -22.81
C PHE A 256 5.46 -15.27 -23.96
N GLY A 257 5.91 -15.04 -25.20
CA GLY A 257 5.06 -15.00 -26.38
C GLY A 257 4.42 -13.61 -26.59
N PRO A 258 3.75 -13.39 -27.74
CA PRO A 258 3.21 -12.08 -28.08
C PRO A 258 2.05 -11.67 -27.18
N PRO A 259 1.87 -10.34 -26.91
CA PRO A 259 0.75 -9.84 -26.12
C PRO A 259 -0.59 -10.21 -26.76
N LYS A 260 -1.56 -10.55 -25.93
CA LYS A 260 -2.93 -10.85 -26.36
C LYS A 260 -3.79 -9.57 -26.28
N PRO A 261 -4.83 -9.46 -27.13
CA PRO A 261 -5.78 -8.37 -27.01
C PRO A 261 -6.44 -8.33 -25.62
N TRP A 262 -6.66 -7.12 -25.12
CA TRP A 262 -7.38 -6.86 -23.89
C TRP A 262 -8.89 -6.83 -24.14
N THR A 263 -9.64 -7.17 -23.09
CA THR A 263 -11.11 -7.07 -23.03
C THR A 263 -11.52 -6.17 -21.87
N PRO A 264 -12.76 -5.69 -21.79
CA PRO A 264 -13.23 -4.95 -20.62
C PRO A 264 -13.17 -5.76 -19.31
N ALA A 265 -13.27 -7.09 -19.37
CA ALA A 265 -13.13 -7.95 -18.17
C ALA A 265 -11.74 -7.85 -17.53
N ASP A 266 -10.68 -7.65 -18.34
CA ASP A 266 -9.32 -7.52 -17.83
C ASP A 266 -9.15 -6.27 -16.98
N VAL A 267 -9.90 -5.20 -17.27
CA VAL A 267 -9.93 -3.98 -16.44
C VAL A 267 -10.54 -4.26 -15.08
N VAL A 268 -11.55 -5.14 -14.99
CA VAL A 268 -12.14 -5.55 -13.71
C VAL A 268 -11.14 -6.34 -12.89
N GLY A 269 -10.38 -7.26 -13.50
CA GLY A 269 -9.31 -8.00 -12.83
C GLY A 269 -8.25 -7.08 -12.25
N VAL A 270 -7.79 -6.09 -13.04
CA VAL A 270 -6.81 -5.10 -12.52
C VAL A 270 -7.43 -4.23 -11.41
N ALA A 271 -8.67 -3.78 -11.54
CA ALA A 271 -9.35 -2.97 -10.52
C ALA A 271 -9.52 -3.74 -9.21
N GLY A 272 -9.94 -5.02 -9.28
CA GLY A 272 -10.05 -5.92 -8.13
C GLY A 272 -8.73 -6.13 -7.42
N LEU A 273 -7.67 -6.39 -8.18
CA LEU A 273 -6.31 -6.56 -7.65
C LEU A 273 -5.81 -5.30 -6.93
N ILE A 274 -5.86 -4.14 -7.60
CA ILE A 274 -5.36 -2.86 -7.03
C ILE A 274 -6.20 -2.46 -5.81
N GLY A 275 -7.52 -2.58 -5.91
CA GLY A 275 -8.45 -2.30 -4.81
C GLY A 275 -8.22 -3.22 -3.62
N GLY A 276 -8.07 -4.53 -3.85
CA GLY A 276 -7.82 -5.53 -2.82
C GLY A 276 -6.48 -5.34 -2.10
N ILE A 277 -5.43 -4.92 -2.82
CA ILE A 277 -4.11 -4.66 -2.22
C ILE A 277 -4.12 -3.38 -1.35
N PHE A 278 -4.70 -2.29 -1.83
CA PHE A 278 -4.51 -0.97 -1.21
C PHE A 278 -5.74 -0.45 -0.47
N GLY A 279 -6.91 -0.98 -0.75
CA GLY A 279 -8.19 -0.45 -0.27
C GLY A 279 -9.13 -1.51 0.32
N ASP A 280 -8.62 -2.61 0.84
CA ASP A 280 -9.38 -3.60 1.60
C ASP A 280 -9.01 -3.55 3.09
N GLY A 281 -9.82 -4.19 3.93
CA GLY A 281 -9.60 -4.35 5.36
C GLY A 281 -10.57 -5.37 5.95
N GLY A 282 -10.21 -5.93 7.10
CA GLY A 282 -10.98 -7.00 7.74
C GLY A 282 -10.49 -8.41 7.36
N GLY A 283 -11.29 -9.43 7.70
CA GLY A 283 -10.99 -10.84 7.40
C GLY A 283 -9.94 -11.48 8.32
N GLY A 284 -9.68 -10.90 9.49
CA GLY A 284 -8.71 -11.40 10.48
C GLY A 284 -9.33 -12.15 11.67
N GLU A 285 -10.63 -12.41 11.71
CA GLU A 285 -11.35 -12.92 12.88
C GLU A 285 -10.91 -14.33 13.29
N ILE A 286 -10.50 -15.19 12.33
CA ILE A 286 -9.91 -16.51 12.66
C ILE A 286 -8.58 -16.33 13.38
N ALA A 287 -7.73 -15.41 12.91
CA ALA A 287 -6.46 -15.11 13.57
C ALA A 287 -6.70 -14.50 14.98
N ASN A 288 -7.67 -13.62 15.11
CA ASN A 288 -8.12 -13.08 16.40
C ASN A 288 -8.59 -14.19 17.35
N SER A 289 -9.29 -15.20 16.83
CA SER A 289 -9.69 -16.39 17.60
C SER A 289 -8.49 -17.17 18.13
N ALA A 290 -7.42 -17.26 17.34
CA ALA A 290 -6.18 -17.93 17.77
C ALA A 290 -5.51 -17.18 18.93
N LEU A 291 -5.39 -15.84 18.83
CA LEU A 291 -4.89 -15.00 19.92
C LEU A 291 -5.77 -15.12 21.18
N LEU A 292 -7.09 -15.00 21.02
CA LEU A 292 -8.03 -15.14 22.14
C LEU A 292 -7.86 -16.51 22.84
N ARG A 293 -7.80 -17.60 22.09
CA ARG A 293 -7.59 -18.96 22.65
C ARG A 293 -6.25 -19.08 23.38
N TYR A 294 -5.21 -18.53 22.82
CA TYR A 294 -3.89 -18.49 23.46
C TYR A 294 -3.94 -17.77 24.80
N LEU A 295 -4.49 -16.55 24.83
CA LEU A 295 -4.61 -15.74 26.04
C LEU A 295 -5.51 -16.42 27.09
N GLN A 296 -6.60 -17.06 26.67
CA GLN A 296 -7.44 -17.87 27.57
C GLN A 296 -6.70 -19.06 28.18
N GLY A 297 -5.82 -19.69 27.42
CA GLY A 297 -4.94 -20.74 27.90
C GLY A 297 -3.93 -20.28 28.94
N GLN A 298 -3.40 -19.06 28.79
CA GLN A 298 -2.41 -18.48 29.72
C GLN A 298 -3.04 -17.84 30.97
N LEU A 299 -4.23 -17.26 30.86
CA LEU A 299 -4.81 -16.37 31.84
C LEU A 299 -6.19 -16.83 32.36
N GLY A 300 -6.69 -17.98 31.92
CA GLY A 300 -8.05 -18.45 32.13
C GLY A 300 -9.07 -17.74 31.24
N GLN A 301 -10.28 -18.26 31.16
CA GLN A 301 -11.31 -17.81 30.21
C GLN A 301 -11.59 -16.30 30.31
N SER A 302 -11.90 -15.79 31.49
CA SER A 302 -12.20 -14.37 31.69
C SER A 302 -10.96 -13.49 31.56
N GLY A 303 -9.83 -13.92 32.13
CA GLY A 303 -8.57 -13.16 32.03
C GLY A 303 -8.07 -13.04 30.62
N GLY A 304 -8.18 -14.13 29.83
CA GLY A 304 -7.81 -14.12 28.42
C GLY A 304 -8.69 -13.23 27.55
N ALA A 305 -9.99 -13.19 27.83
CA ALA A 305 -10.90 -12.26 27.13
C ALA A 305 -10.58 -10.79 27.43
N THR A 306 -10.29 -10.45 28.69
CA THR A 306 -9.84 -9.10 29.06
C THR A 306 -8.51 -8.75 28.36
N ALA A 307 -7.54 -9.67 28.39
CA ALA A 307 -6.25 -9.45 27.72
C ALA A 307 -6.40 -9.28 26.20
N PHE A 308 -7.31 -10.01 25.56
CA PHE A 308 -7.60 -9.83 24.15
C PHE A 308 -8.08 -8.41 23.86
N THR A 309 -9.01 -7.88 24.65
CA THR A 309 -9.46 -6.49 24.53
C THR A 309 -8.33 -5.50 24.77
N ASP A 310 -7.46 -5.74 25.75
CA ASP A 310 -6.31 -4.88 26.05
C ASP A 310 -5.33 -4.78 24.87
N PHE A 311 -5.08 -5.88 24.15
CA PHE A 311 -4.19 -5.91 22.99
C PHE A 311 -4.87 -5.49 21.69
N LYS A 312 -6.18 -5.67 21.55
CA LYS A 312 -6.89 -5.26 20.34
C LYS A 312 -6.93 -3.74 20.16
N GLU A 313 -6.96 -2.98 21.24
CA GLU A 313 -6.94 -1.50 21.23
C GLU A 313 -7.94 -0.85 20.26
N GLN A 314 -9.07 -1.48 20.06
CA GLN A 314 -10.03 -1.09 19.01
C GLN A 314 -10.46 0.39 19.05
N ASN A 315 -10.56 0.96 20.24
CA ASN A 315 -10.94 2.36 20.46
C ASN A 315 -10.10 3.03 21.55
N ASP A 316 -8.77 2.89 21.53
CA ASP A 316 -7.89 3.57 22.48
C ASP A 316 -8.06 5.09 22.35
N PRO A 317 -8.41 5.81 23.43
CA PRO A 317 -8.58 7.26 23.40
C PRO A 317 -7.27 8.03 23.21
N ALA A 318 -6.11 7.39 23.39
CA ALA A 318 -4.80 7.97 23.13
C ALA A 318 -4.35 7.78 21.65
N ALA A 319 -5.08 7.00 20.85
CA ALA A 319 -4.75 6.80 19.45
C ALA A 319 -4.78 8.14 18.69
N PRO A 320 -3.72 8.49 17.93
CA PRO A 320 -3.75 9.70 17.11
C PRO A 320 -4.73 9.52 15.96
N THR A 321 -5.56 10.54 15.73
CA THR A 321 -6.60 10.52 14.70
C THR A 321 -6.46 11.71 13.76
N THR A 322 -6.75 11.50 12.47
CA THR A 322 -6.74 12.58 11.45
C THR A 322 -7.83 13.62 11.73
N VAL A 323 -9.04 13.15 12.06
CA VAL A 323 -10.14 14.04 12.50
C VAL A 323 -10.10 14.17 14.01
N VAL A 324 -10.05 15.41 14.49
CA VAL A 324 -9.98 15.75 15.92
C VAL A 324 -11.24 16.47 16.33
N GLY A 325 -11.74 16.19 17.54
CA GLY A 325 -12.88 16.89 18.14
C GLY A 325 -14.27 16.48 17.63
N THR A 326 -14.34 15.57 16.67
CA THR A 326 -15.58 14.98 16.16
C THR A 326 -15.47 13.46 16.17
N SER A 327 -16.49 12.75 16.61
CA SER A 327 -16.52 11.29 16.64
C SER A 327 -17.46 10.72 15.59
N PHE A 328 -17.10 9.55 15.07
CA PHE A 328 -17.85 8.82 14.05
C PHE A 328 -18.05 7.37 14.54
N PRO A 329 -19.10 7.09 15.31
CA PRO A 329 -19.33 5.76 15.84
C PRO A 329 -19.57 4.74 14.73
N TYR A 330 -18.66 3.76 14.61
CA TYR A 330 -18.75 2.63 13.72
C TYR A 330 -18.18 1.41 14.42
N GLU A 331 -18.82 0.23 14.28
CA GLU A 331 -18.41 -1.03 14.90
C GLU A 331 -18.22 -0.96 16.42
N ILE A 332 -19.10 -0.26 17.06
CA ILE A 332 -19.16 -0.25 18.51
C ILE A 332 -20.29 -1.19 18.93
N PRO A 333 -19.99 -2.46 19.25
CA PRO A 333 -21.01 -3.41 19.65
C PRO A 333 -21.67 -2.94 20.96
N GLY A 334 -22.96 -3.21 21.10
CA GLY A 334 -23.67 -3.02 22.32
C GLY A 334 -23.37 -4.15 23.31
N HIS A 335 -24.32 -5.03 23.53
CA HIS A 335 -24.12 -6.26 24.30
C HIS A 335 -23.89 -7.43 23.36
N VAL A 336 -22.62 -7.87 23.24
CA VAL A 336 -22.26 -9.02 22.40
C VAL A 336 -22.98 -10.28 22.89
N ASN A 337 -23.64 -10.95 21.94
CA ASN A 337 -24.28 -12.25 22.18
C ASN A 337 -23.26 -13.38 21.93
N PRO A 338 -22.80 -14.10 22.94
CA PRO A 338 -21.82 -15.16 22.75
C PRO A 338 -22.28 -16.28 21.79
N ALA A 339 -23.57 -16.41 21.53
CA ALA A 339 -24.09 -17.42 20.60
C ALA A 339 -23.82 -17.08 19.12
N THR A 340 -23.53 -15.81 18.79
CA THR A 340 -23.16 -15.39 17.44
C THR A 340 -21.73 -15.74 17.09
N ILE A 341 -20.87 -15.90 18.09
CA ILE A 341 -19.44 -16.15 17.92
C ILE A 341 -19.19 -17.60 17.49
N ALA A 342 -18.38 -17.76 16.44
CA ALA A 342 -18.09 -19.04 15.80
C ALA A 342 -16.58 -19.35 15.80
N ILE A 343 -16.03 -19.81 16.91
CA ILE A 343 -14.59 -20.09 17.00
C ILE A 343 -14.30 -21.54 16.54
N PRO A 344 -13.34 -21.76 15.65
CA PRO A 344 -12.84 -23.09 15.32
C PRO A 344 -12.31 -23.85 16.55
N ASP A 345 -12.39 -25.19 16.52
CA ASP A 345 -11.84 -26.02 17.61
C ASP A 345 -10.32 -25.80 17.75
N ASN A 346 -9.62 -25.61 16.62
CA ASN A 346 -8.20 -25.21 16.58
C ASN A 346 -7.99 -24.08 15.53
N PRO A 347 -8.14 -22.83 15.92
CA PRO A 347 -8.03 -21.70 14.99
C PRO A 347 -6.60 -21.46 14.47
N SER A 348 -5.57 -22.05 15.10
CA SER A 348 -4.18 -21.96 14.64
C SER A 348 -3.81 -23.07 13.64
N ALA A 349 -4.71 -24.01 13.37
CA ALA A 349 -4.43 -25.07 12.38
C ALA A 349 -4.64 -24.54 10.96
N PRO A 350 -3.81 -24.94 10.00
CA PRO A 350 -4.07 -24.68 8.59
C PRO A 350 -5.44 -25.20 8.17
N LEU A 351 -6.13 -24.43 7.33
CA LEU A 351 -7.39 -24.85 6.75
C LEU A 351 -7.18 -26.04 5.80
N GLN A 352 -8.08 -27.01 5.81
CA GLN A 352 -8.04 -28.09 4.84
C GLN A 352 -8.58 -27.58 3.49
N GLY A 353 -7.98 -28.01 2.39
CA GLY A 353 -8.38 -27.52 1.07
C GLY A 353 -7.98 -26.08 0.79
N GLY A 354 -7.15 -25.50 1.65
CA GLY A 354 -6.49 -24.20 1.41
C GLY A 354 -5.42 -24.30 0.31
N PRO A 355 -4.74 -23.23 0.04
CA PRO A 355 -4.22 -22.82 -1.27
C PRO A 355 -3.22 -23.70 -1.96
N VAL A 356 -2.59 -24.63 -1.51
CA VAL A 356 -1.65 -25.45 -2.30
C VAL A 356 -2.00 -26.92 -2.16
N ASP A 357 -2.49 -27.51 -3.22
CA ASP A 357 -2.49 -28.96 -3.34
C ASP A 357 -1.03 -29.43 -3.42
N THR A 358 -0.46 -29.76 -2.26
CA THR A 358 0.89 -30.34 -2.17
C THR A 358 1.03 -31.63 -2.99
N THR A 359 -0.05 -32.13 -3.56
CA THR A 359 -0.03 -33.27 -4.48
C THR A 359 0.54 -32.93 -5.86
N THR A 360 0.66 -31.63 -6.22
CA THR A 360 1.31 -31.20 -7.47
C THR A 360 2.82 -31.32 -7.40
N GLY A 361 3.40 -31.54 -6.23
CA GLY A 361 4.84 -31.59 -6.03
C GLY A 361 5.49 -30.19 -5.97
N CYS A 362 4.68 -29.15 -5.82
CA CYS A 362 5.16 -27.81 -5.53
C CYS A 362 5.82 -27.79 -4.15
N SER A 363 7.14 -27.60 -4.16
CA SER A 363 7.89 -27.29 -2.95
C SER A 363 8.32 -25.82 -3.02
N ALA A 364 8.08 -25.07 -1.96
CA ALA A 364 8.55 -23.69 -1.81
C ALA A 364 10.08 -23.54 -2.01
N THR A 365 10.80 -24.64 -2.18
CA THR A 365 12.25 -24.70 -2.42
C THR A 365 12.61 -25.01 -3.86
N ALA A 366 11.64 -25.18 -4.79
CA ALA A 366 11.96 -25.37 -6.20
C ALA A 366 12.57 -24.07 -6.77
N PRO A 367 13.76 -24.09 -7.37
CA PRO A 367 14.37 -22.90 -7.92
C PRO A 367 13.52 -22.42 -9.10
N SER A 368 12.93 -21.22 -8.97
CA SER A 368 12.38 -20.51 -10.12
C SER A 368 13.48 -20.31 -11.18
N LYS A 369 13.13 -20.28 -12.45
CA LYS A 369 14.07 -19.89 -13.50
C LYS A 369 14.67 -18.54 -13.14
N ALA A 370 16.00 -18.42 -13.14
CA ALA A 370 16.70 -17.19 -12.78
C ALA A 370 16.12 -15.99 -13.56
N GLY A 371 15.50 -15.07 -12.87
CA GLY A 371 14.79 -13.91 -13.41
C GLY A 371 13.30 -13.87 -13.08
N LEU A 372 12.61 -14.99 -12.90
CA LEU A 372 11.19 -15.04 -12.55
C LEU A 372 10.95 -14.87 -11.05
N SER A 373 11.84 -15.33 -10.18
CA SER A 373 11.80 -15.06 -8.73
C SER A 373 11.75 -13.56 -8.39
N VAL A 374 12.12 -12.71 -9.35
CA VAL A 374 12.04 -11.26 -9.20
C VAL A 374 10.59 -10.81 -9.34
N ILE A 375 9.82 -11.33 -10.29
CA ILE A 375 8.41 -10.96 -10.50
C ILE A 375 7.58 -11.41 -9.29
N GLU A 376 7.76 -12.63 -8.84
CA GLU A 376 7.12 -13.17 -7.61
C GLU A 376 7.36 -12.30 -6.39
N SER A 377 8.57 -11.74 -6.28
CA SER A 377 8.95 -10.84 -5.20
C SER A 377 8.39 -9.43 -5.36
N LEU A 378 8.04 -9.05 -6.58
CA LEU A 378 7.59 -7.71 -6.94
C LEU A 378 6.14 -7.47 -6.60
N LEU A 379 5.32 -8.51 -6.71
CA LEU A 379 3.87 -8.43 -6.60
C LEU A 379 3.36 -8.57 -5.15
N ARG A 380 4.23 -8.81 -4.17
CA ARG A 380 3.88 -8.71 -2.75
C ARG A 380 3.97 -7.25 -2.32
N PHE A 381 2.87 -6.55 -2.49
CA PHE A 381 2.77 -5.15 -2.07
C PHE A 381 2.59 -5.06 -0.56
N PRO A 382 3.26 -4.11 0.12
CA PRO A 382 2.88 -3.79 1.49
C PRO A 382 1.48 -3.16 1.50
N SER A 383 0.60 -3.72 2.28
CA SER A 383 -0.67 -3.09 2.61
C SER A 383 -0.40 -1.84 3.48
N GLN A 384 -1.11 -0.74 3.24
CA GLN A 384 -1.09 0.48 4.05
C GLN A 384 0.26 1.23 4.06
N MET A 385 0.54 1.92 2.98
CA MET A 385 1.66 2.88 2.93
C MET A 385 1.28 4.10 2.11
N SER A 386 1.11 5.23 2.76
CA SER A 386 0.93 6.53 2.13
C SER A 386 0.97 7.60 3.20
N ASN A 387 1.34 8.83 2.88
CA ASN A 387 1.25 9.92 3.83
C ASN A 387 0.78 11.22 3.20
N ALA A 388 0.27 12.11 4.03
CA ALA A 388 -0.26 13.39 3.59
C ALA A 388 -0.17 14.44 4.70
N LEU A 389 0.15 15.65 4.29
CA LEU A 389 -0.01 16.89 5.06
C LEU A 389 -0.81 17.88 4.22
N VAL A 390 -1.93 18.35 4.72
CA VAL A 390 -2.79 19.33 4.06
C VAL A 390 -3.09 20.46 5.03
N VAL A 391 -2.78 21.70 4.67
CA VAL A 391 -2.81 22.86 5.55
C VAL A 391 -3.78 23.90 5.01
N GLY A 392 -4.68 24.37 5.86
CA GLY A 392 -5.69 25.36 5.51
C GLY A 392 -5.12 26.78 5.33
N ALA A 393 -5.84 27.64 4.62
CA ALA A 393 -5.50 29.01 4.29
C ALA A 393 -5.05 29.86 5.50
N GLY A 394 -5.60 29.57 6.68
CA GLY A 394 -5.23 30.22 7.94
C GLY A 394 -3.76 30.09 8.30
N HIS A 395 -3.10 29.03 7.88
CA HIS A 395 -1.71 28.73 8.15
C HIS A 395 -0.80 28.82 6.92
N ALA A 396 -1.31 29.16 5.76
CA ALA A 396 -0.52 29.39 4.56
C ALA A 396 0.01 30.84 4.49
N ALA A 397 1.25 31.02 4.03
CA ALA A 397 1.91 32.31 3.94
C ALA A 397 1.26 33.24 2.91
N ASP A 398 0.79 32.67 1.80
CA ASP A 398 0.09 33.38 0.72
C ASP A 398 -1.43 33.42 0.90
N GLY A 399 -1.97 32.76 1.95
CA GLY A 399 -3.40 32.73 2.26
C GLY A 399 -4.19 31.72 1.45
N HIS A 400 -3.53 30.82 0.72
CA HIS A 400 -4.15 29.70 0.02
C HIS A 400 -3.74 28.36 0.63
N PRO A 401 -4.66 27.38 0.75
CA PRO A 401 -4.34 26.07 1.29
C PRO A 401 -3.17 25.40 0.56
N LEU A 402 -2.42 24.59 1.30
CA LEU A 402 -1.24 23.88 0.84
C LEU A 402 -1.41 22.38 1.04
N ALA A 403 -0.88 21.55 0.14
CA ALA A 403 -0.76 20.13 0.35
C ALA A 403 0.60 19.60 -0.08
N VAL A 404 1.12 18.61 0.66
CA VAL A 404 2.13 17.66 0.22
C VAL A 404 1.60 16.27 0.56
N PHE A 405 1.46 15.41 -0.45
CA PHE A 405 0.84 14.10 -0.27
C PHE A 405 1.20 13.14 -1.39
N GLY A 406 0.91 11.87 -1.17
CA GLY A 406 1.00 10.82 -2.17
C GLY A 406 1.14 9.43 -1.60
N PRO A 407 1.00 8.43 -2.45
CA PRO A 407 1.10 7.03 -2.09
C PRO A 407 2.55 6.61 -1.87
N GLN A 408 2.73 5.64 -0.98
CA GLN A 408 3.96 4.87 -0.83
C GLN A 408 3.70 3.46 -1.36
N VAL A 409 3.80 3.28 -2.68
CA VAL A 409 3.46 2.02 -3.37
C VAL A 409 4.69 1.20 -3.74
N SER A 410 5.79 1.34 -3.00
CA SER A 410 7.09 0.76 -3.32
C SER A 410 7.77 1.45 -4.53
N TYR A 411 8.96 0.97 -4.86
CA TYR A 411 9.79 1.55 -5.92
C TYR A 411 10.05 0.51 -6.98
N PHE A 412 9.40 0.69 -8.12
CA PHE A 412 9.49 -0.23 -9.25
C PHE A 412 10.20 0.42 -10.43
N ALA A 413 10.77 -0.40 -11.30
CA ALA A 413 11.33 0.00 -12.58
C ALA A 413 10.88 -0.98 -13.69
N PRO A 414 9.95 -0.61 -14.58
CA PRO A 414 9.22 0.66 -14.59
C PRO A 414 8.32 0.84 -13.35
N GLN A 415 8.01 2.09 -13.02
CA GLN A 415 7.17 2.40 -11.86
C GLN A 415 5.75 1.87 -12.08
N ILE A 416 5.13 1.37 -11.01
CA ILE A 416 3.74 0.88 -11.04
C ILE A 416 2.74 2.01 -11.31
N LEU A 417 3.09 3.24 -10.95
CA LEU A 417 2.33 4.43 -11.27
C LEU A 417 2.85 5.04 -12.58
N MET A 418 1.97 5.71 -13.31
CA MET A 418 2.27 6.42 -14.53
C MET A 418 1.71 7.85 -14.47
N GLN A 419 2.52 8.85 -14.83
CA GLN A 419 2.06 10.22 -14.91
C GLN A 419 1.28 10.45 -16.21
N GLU A 420 0.10 11.06 -16.12
CA GLU A 420 -0.73 11.41 -17.27
C GLU A 420 -1.36 12.79 -17.12
N ASP A 421 -1.50 13.52 -18.25
CA ASP A 421 -2.20 14.79 -18.35
C ASP A 421 -3.35 14.64 -19.37
N LEU A 422 -4.59 14.61 -18.87
CA LEU A 422 -5.80 14.18 -19.59
C LEU A 422 -6.74 15.35 -19.84
N HIS A 423 -7.08 15.61 -21.12
CA HIS A 423 -7.91 16.73 -21.54
C HIS A 423 -9.05 16.32 -22.47
N SER A 424 -10.29 16.56 -22.04
CA SER A 424 -11.49 16.58 -22.88
C SER A 424 -12.50 17.59 -22.34
N PRO A 425 -13.55 17.94 -23.10
CA PRO A 425 -14.56 18.88 -22.60
C PRO A 425 -15.29 18.43 -21.32
N GLY A 426 -15.31 17.13 -21.02
CA GLY A 426 -15.99 16.58 -19.85
C GLY A 426 -15.04 15.94 -18.81
N TYR A 427 -13.75 15.91 -19.08
CA TYR A 427 -12.76 15.32 -18.17
C TYR A 427 -11.43 16.07 -18.25
N ALA A 428 -10.93 16.54 -17.11
CA ALA A 428 -9.63 17.22 -17.02
C ALA A 428 -8.94 16.81 -15.70
N ALA A 429 -7.91 15.99 -15.82
CA ALA A 429 -7.12 15.54 -14.66
C ALA A 429 -5.66 15.35 -15.06
N GLN A 430 -4.76 15.65 -14.14
CA GLN A 430 -3.34 15.36 -14.27
C GLN A 430 -2.84 14.72 -12.96
N GLY A 431 -2.01 13.70 -13.07
CA GLY A 431 -1.49 13.00 -11.90
C GLY A 431 -1.09 11.57 -12.23
N ALA A 432 -1.11 10.72 -11.22
CA ALA A 432 -0.71 9.33 -11.30
C ALA A 432 -1.90 8.40 -11.53
N SER A 433 -1.73 7.51 -12.51
CA SER A 433 -2.65 6.42 -12.84
C SER A 433 -2.00 5.07 -12.52
N PHE A 434 -2.83 4.08 -12.16
CA PHE A 434 -2.41 2.68 -12.23
C PHE A 434 -2.64 2.16 -13.64
N PRO A 435 -1.59 1.72 -14.37
CA PRO A 435 -1.75 1.16 -15.70
C PRO A 435 -2.69 -0.04 -15.70
N GLY A 436 -3.72 0.03 -16.52
CA GLY A 436 -4.79 -0.96 -16.58
C GLY A 436 -6.16 -0.43 -16.15
N THR A 437 -6.25 0.78 -15.57
CA THR A 437 -7.51 1.38 -15.08
C THR A 437 -8.05 2.50 -15.97
N GLY A 438 -7.17 3.33 -16.54
CA GLY A 438 -7.52 4.38 -17.51
C GLY A 438 -8.03 5.68 -16.92
N PHE A 439 -7.81 5.94 -15.62
CA PHE A 439 -8.18 7.14 -14.89
C PHE A 439 -7.00 7.67 -14.08
N VAL A 440 -7.02 8.95 -13.72
CA VAL A 440 -6.10 9.51 -12.73
C VAL A 440 -6.68 9.24 -11.33
N GLU A 441 -6.07 8.33 -10.60
CA GLU A 441 -6.50 7.97 -9.26
C GLU A 441 -6.00 8.98 -8.21
N LEU A 442 -4.81 9.55 -8.41
CA LEU A 442 -4.16 10.47 -7.47
C LEU A 442 -3.60 11.66 -8.26
N GLY A 443 -4.04 12.88 -7.96
CA GLY A 443 -3.60 14.01 -8.77
C GLY A 443 -4.40 15.28 -8.55
N ARG A 444 -4.63 16.00 -9.65
CA ARG A 444 -5.34 17.28 -9.63
C ARG A 444 -6.34 17.43 -10.77
N GLY A 445 -7.39 18.18 -10.50
CA GLY A 445 -8.26 18.82 -11.49
C GLY A 445 -7.78 20.25 -11.81
N VAL A 446 -8.68 21.04 -12.42
CA VAL A 446 -8.34 22.40 -12.89
C VAL A 446 -7.99 23.36 -11.75
N ASP A 447 -8.63 23.25 -10.58
CA ASP A 447 -8.52 24.17 -9.45
C ASP A 447 -8.57 23.48 -8.08
N TYR A 448 -8.35 22.16 -8.04
CA TYR A 448 -8.27 21.35 -6.83
C TYR A 448 -7.33 20.17 -7.04
N ALA A 449 -6.90 19.56 -5.94
CA ALA A 449 -6.12 18.32 -5.96
C ALA A 449 -6.61 17.33 -4.90
N TRP A 450 -6.30 16.04 -5.12
CA TRP A 450 -6.64 14.95 -4.23
C TRP A 450 -5.54 13.91 -4.15
N SER A 451 -5.48 13.25 -3.01
CA SER A 451 -4.67 12.06 -2.81
C SER A 451 -5.29 11.16 -1.75
N ALA A 452 -4.77 9.95 -1.61
CA ALA A 452 -5.29 8.99 -0.67
C ALA A 452 -4.19 8.34 0.17
N THR A 453 -4.59 7.87 1.36
CA THR A 453 -3.86 6.85 2.12
C THR A 453 -4.81 5.68 2.38
N SER A 454 -4.31 4.44 2.49
CA SER A 454 -5.16 3.30 2.86
C SER A 454 -5.77 3.53 4.24
N ALA A 455 -7.07 3.24 4.41
CA ALA A 455 -7.80 3.50 5.65
C ALA A 455 -7.96 2.25 6.53
N GLY A 456 -8.09 1.06 5.93
CA GLY A 456 -8.25 -0.20 6.65
C GLY A 456 -9.58 -0.28 7.41
N SER A 457 -10.68 0.22 6.85
CA SER A 457 -12.03 -0.05 7.36
C SER A 457 -12.36 -1.53 7.22
N ASP A 458 -13.29 -2.01 8.02
CA ASP A 458 -13.65 -3.42 8.09
C ASP A 458 -14.67 -3.80 6.99
N LEU A 459 -14.16 -4.17 5.82
CA LEU A 459 -14.95 -4.52 4.63
C LEU A 459 -15.22 -6.03 4.50
N THR A 460 -14.54 -6.87 5.29
CA THR A 460 -14.56 -8.33 5.10
C THR A 460 -14.76 -9.06 6.41
N ASP A 461 -15.84 -9.86 6.53
CA ASP A 461 -16.10 -10.75 7.65
C ASP A 461 -15.70 -12.18 7.34
N GLN A 462 -15.20 -12.92 8.33
CA GLN A 462 -15.07 -14.36 8.26
C GLN A 462 -16.25 -15.07 8.92
N ARG A 463 -16.88 -15.97 8.16
CA ARG A 463 -18.00 -16.75 8.64
C ARG A 463 -17.67 -18.23 8.68
N LEU A 464 -18.23 -18.96 9.66
CA LEU A 464 -18.18 -20.42 9.72
C LEU A 464 -19.49 -21.01 9.23
N GLU A 465 -19.45 -21.63 8.06
CA GLU A 465 -20.58 -22.36 7.46
C GLU A 465 -20.61 -23.78 7.99
N LEU A 466 -21.69 -24.18 8.65
CA LEU A 466 -21.86 -25.58 9.11
C LEU A 466 -22.05 -26.50 7.90
N ILE A 467 -21.17 -27.45 7.74
CA ILE A 467 -21.28 -28.45 6.67
C ILE A 467 -22.39 -29.46 7.01
N CYS A 468 -23.21 -29.80 6.05
CA CYS A 468 -24.32 -30.70 6.18
C CYS A 468 -24.35 -31.76 5.07
N ASN A 469 -25.22 -32.80 5.25
CA ASN A 469 -25.48 -33.79 4.23
C ASN A 469 -26.98 -33.75 3.89
N PRO A 470 -27.37 -33.34 2.64
CA PRO A 470 -28.76 -33.18 2.25
C PRO A 470 -29.57 -34.51 2.31
N ASN A 471 -28.89 -35.65 2.27
CA ASN A 471 -29.51 -36.96 2.31
C ASN A 471 -29.58 -37.56 3.73
N GLY A 472 -29.11 -36.86 4.75
CA GLY A 472 -28.98 -37.34 6.12
C GLY A 472 -27.95 -38.49 6.20
N GLY A 473 -26.93 -38.37 6.95
CA GLY A 473 -25.84 -39.34 7.05
C GLY A 473 -24.55 -38.70 7.48
N PRO A 474 -23.42 -39.39 7.43
CA PRO A 474 -22.13 -38.78 7.77
C PRO A 474 -21.82 -37.55 6.92
N VAL A 475 -21.29 -36.54 7.58
CA VAL A 475 -20.87 -35.27 6.93
C VAL A 475 -19.40 -35.41 6.54
N SER A 476 -19.06 -35.07 5.27
CA SER A 476 -17.66 -35.00 4.83
C SER A 476 -16.95 -33.85 5.50
N PRO A 477 -15.69 -34.00 5.96
CA PRO A 477 -14.91 -32.89 6.48
C PRO A 477 -14.77 -31.71 5.49
N THR A 478 -14.74 -32.00 4.20
CA THR A 478 -14.66 -31.01 3.11
C THR A 478 -15.93 -31.08 2.22
N GLY A 479 -17.09 -31.16 2.86
CA GLY A 479 -18.37 -31.22 2.14
C GLY A 479 -18.71 -29.91 1.46
N THR A 480 -19.41 -29.98 0.33
CA THR A 480 -19.82 -28.83 -0.48
C THR A 480 -21.32 -28.51 -0.33
N PHE A 481 -21.92 -28.91 0.78
CA PHE A 481 -23.26 -28.52 1.22
C PHE A 481 -23.17 -27.92 2.61
N TYR A 482 -23.88 -26.84 2.83
CA TYR A 482 -23.87 -26.11 4.09
C TYR A 482 -25.25 -25.70 4.57
N GLU A 483 -25.38 -25.46 5.86
CA GLU A 483 -26.63 -25.05 6.48
C GLU A 483 -26.86 -23.55 6.40
N PHE A 484 -27.92 -23.12 5.72
CA PHE A 484 -28.35 -21.71 5.67
C PHE A 484 -29.86 -21.62 5.92
N LYS A 485 -30.27 -20.81 6.89
CA LYS A 485 -31.67 -20.62 7.29
C LYS A 485 -32.44 -21.95 7.48
N GLY A 486 -31.77 -22.90 8.15
CA GLY A 486 -32.32 -24.22 8.45
C GLY A 486 -32.44 -25.17 7.24
N LYS A 487 -31.82 -24.85 6.11
CA LYS A 487 -31.75 -25.70 4.91
C LYS A 487 -30.31 -26.10 4.61
N CYS A 488 -30.14 -27.37 4.19
CA CYS A 488 -28.88 -27.85 3.65
C CYS A 488 -28.84 -27.56 2.14
N ILE A 489 -28.02 -26.57 1.75
CA ILE A 489 -27.96 -26.09 0.36
C ILE A 489 -26.57 -26.32 -0.23
N PRO A 490 -26.42 -26.53 -1.55
CA PRO A 490 -25.11 -26.70 -2.19
C PRO A 490 -24.33 -25.40 -2.29
N MET A 491 -23.00 -25.50 -2.21
CA MET A 491 -22.09 -24.45 -2.66
C MET A 491 -22.10 -24.35 -4.17
N VAL A 492 -21.82 -23.17 -4.70
CA VAL A 492 -21.46 -22.99 -6.10
C VAL A 492 -20.01 -23.42 -6.27
N ASN A 493 -19.73 -24.21 -7.29
CA ASN A 493 -18.37 -24.70 -7.55
C ASN A 493 -17.92 -24.18 -8.90
N GLU A 494 -16.85 -23.44 -8.92
CA GLU A 494 -16.22 -22.90 -10.12
C GLU A 494 -14.83 -23.49 -10.30
N THR A 495 -14.37 -23.55 -11.54
CA THR A 495 -13.03 -24.06 -11.89
C THR A 495 -12.33 -23.05 -12.76
N PHE A 496 -11.15 -22.62 -12.34
CA PHE A 496 -10.29 -21.67 -13.05
C PHE A 496 -9.05 -22.41 -13.56
N PRO A 497 -8.98 -22.68 -14.87
CA PRO A 497 -7.81 -23.30 -15.47
C PRO A 497 -6.61 -22.35 -15.46
N ASP A 498 -5.45 -22.81 -15.02
CA ASP A 498 -4.24 -21.99 -14.94
C ASP A 498 -2.99 -22.73 -15.43
N GLY A 499 -3.02 -23.25 -16.65
CA GLY A 499 -1.88 -23.88 -17.28
C GLY A 499 -1.53 -25.25 -16.70
N ALA A 500 -0.25 -25.54 -16.52
CA ALA A 500 0.21 -26.82 -16.00
C ALA A 500 1.57 -26.72 -15.31
N ILE A 501 1.73 -27.39 -14.16
CA ILE A 501 3.03 -27.57 -13.48
C ILE A 501 3.47 -29.03 -13.63
N SER A 502 4.72 -29.24 -14.06
CA SER A 502 5.30 -30.59 -14.24
C SER A 502 4.43 -31.50 -15.13
N GLY A 503 3.72 -30.92 -16.11
CA GLY A 503 2.84 -31.64 -17.04
C GLY A 503 1.48 -32.02 -16.47
N LYS A 504 1.14 -31.60 -15.25
CA LYS A 504 -0.20 -31.74 -14.67
C LYS A 504 -0.95 -30.42 -14.83
N ALA A 505 -2.19 -30.46 -15.32
CA ALA A 505 -3.06 -29.30 -15.39
C ALA A 505 -3.30 -28.72 -13.98
N LEU A 506 -3.26 -27.40 -13.89
CA LEU A 506 -3.65 -26.66 -12.71
C LEU A 506 -5.09 -26.18 -12.91
N ASP A 507 -5.98 -26.70 -12.10
CA ASP A 507 -7.37 -26.29 -12.05
C ASP A 507 -7.67 -25.81 -10.64
N HIS A 508 -7.70 -24.50 -10.42
CA HIS A 508 -8.14 -23.93 -9.13
C HIS A 508 -9.65 -24.16 -8.96
N LYS A 509 -10.00 -24.91 -7.92
CA LYS A 509 -11.41 -25.18 -7.58
C LYS A 509 -11.84 -24.26 -6.48
N ILE A 510 -12.68 -23.31 -6.82
CA ILE A 510 -13.20 -22.30 -5.90
C ILE A 510 -14.64 -22.66 -5.53
N HIS A 511 -14.94 -22.55 -4.26
CA HIS A 511 -16.26 -22.81 -3.70
C HIS A 511 -16.86 -21.52 -3.15
N LEU A 512 -18.13 -21.29 -3.44
CA LEU A 512 -18.83 -20.09 -3.01
C LEU A 512 -20.09 -20.47 -2.22
N THR A 513 -20.35 -19.71 -1.18
CA THR A 513 -21.61 -19.75 -0.44
C THR A 513 -22.42 -18.48 -0.72
N VAL A 514 -23.54 -18.29 -0.07
CA VAL A 514 -24.28 -17.02 -0.12
C VAL A 514 -23.53 -15.87 0.49
N HIS A 515 -22.51 -16.13 1.34
CA HIS A 515 -21.72 -15.11 2.01
C HIS A 515 -20.44 -14.73 1.23
N GLY A 516 -19.93 -15.61 0.39
CA GLY A 516 -18.73 -15.33 -0.38
C GLY A 516 -17.86 -16.55 -0.63
N VAL A 517 -16.55 -16.33 -0.66
CA VAL A 517 -15.55 -17.29 -1.10
C VAL A 517 -15.07 -18.16 0.05
N VAL A 518 -15.13 -19.48 -0.13
CA VAL A 518 -14.63 -20.46 0.85
C VAL A 518 -13.11 -20.44 0.88
N GLN A 519 -12.55 -20.13 2.04
CA GLN A 519 -11.10 -20.11 2.27
C GLN A 519 -10.53 -21.48 2.61
N GLY A 520 -11.38 -22.43 3.00
CA GLY A 520 -11.03 -23.79 3.35
C GLY A 520 -11.92 -24.36 4.45
N TRP A 521 -11.59 -25.55 4.94
CA TRP A 521 -12.39 -26.29 5.91
C TRP A 521 -11.62 -26.54 7.21
N THR A 522 -12.37 -26.59 8.30
CA THR A 522 -11.88 -26.93 9.65
C THR A 522 -13.00 -27.57 10.46
N THR A 523 -12.85 -27.65 11.78
CA THR A 523 -13.89 -28.11 12.70
C THR A 523 -14.23 -27.04 13.74
N ALA A 524 -15.47 -27.08 14.22
CA ALA A 524 -15.93 -26.27 15.33
C ALA A 524 -16.91 -27.07 16.20
N ARG A 525 -17.26 -26.58 17.38
CA ARG A 525 -18.23 -27.25 18.31
C ARG A 525 -17.89 -28.73 18.59
N GLY A 526 -16.62 -29.03 18.84
CA GLY A 526 -16.19 -30.38 19.18
C GLY A 526 -16.18 -31.35 18.00
N GLY A 527 -15.63 -30.95 16.88
CA GLY A 527 -15.34 -31.79 15.71
C GLY A 527 -16.39 -31.72 14.60
N LYS A 528 -17.33 -30.78 14.64
CA LYS A 528 -18.28 -30.63 13.52
C LYS A 528 -17.55 -29.93 12.36
N PRO A 529 -17.64 -30.46 11.13
CA PRO A 529 -17.05 -29.82 9.95
C PRO A 529 -17.68 -28.47 9.65
N VAL A 530 -16.84 -27.48 9.35
CA VAL A 530 -17.24 -26.14 8.93
C VAL A 530 -16.35 -25.68 7.78
N ALA A 531 -16.89 -24.84 6.89
CA ALA A 531 -16.09 -24.06 5.94
C ALA A 531 -15.89 -22.65 6.51
N VAL A 532 -14.69 -22.13 6.35
CA VAL A 532 -14.37 -20.71 6.60
C VAL A 532 -14.63 -19.94 5.31
N VAL A 533 -15.40 -18.87 5.38
CA VAL A 533 -15.83 -18.09 4.22
C VAL A 533 -15.49 -16.62 4.46
N ASN A 534 -14.87 -15.98 3.50
CA ASN A 534 -14.71 -14.51 3.48
C ASN A 534 -15.92 -13.89 2.80
N GLN A 535 -16.62 -13.03 3.54
CA GLN A 535 -17.69 -12.18 3.02
C GLN A 535 -17.13 -10.77 2.83
N ARG A 536 -16.72 -10.43 1.60
CA ARG A 536 -16.18 -9.13 1.22
C ARG A 536 -17.28 -8.24 0.66
N SER A 537 -17.39 -7.01 1.16
CA SER A 537 -18.44 -6.07 0.74
C SER A 537 -18.29 -5.64 -0.72
N THR A 538 -17.07 -5.50 -1.20
CA THR A 538 -16.75 -5.11 -2.57
C THR A 538 -16.83 -6.28 -3.58
N TYR A 539 -17.15 -7.51 -3.13
CA TYR A 539 -17.31 -8.66 -4.03
C TYR A 539 -18.43 -8.43 -5.06
N ASN A 540 -18.13 -8.53 -6.34
CA ASN A 540 -18.94 -8.12 -7.50
C ASN A 540 -19.17 -6.60 -7.67
N HIS A 541 -18.41 -5.76 -6.93
CA HIS A 541 -18.44 -4.29 -6.99
C HIS A 541 -17.06 -3.69 -7.28
N ASP A 542 -16.09 -4.50 -7.72
CA ASP A 542 -14.68 -4.07 -7.86
C ASP A 542 -14.51 -2.91 -8.86
N VAL A 543 -15.38 -2.83 -9.87
CA VAL A 543 -15.31 -1.77 -10.89
C VAL A 543 -16.14 -0.53 -10.52
N ASP A 544 -16.96 -0.57 -9.49
CA ASP A 544 -17.92 0.51 -9.14
C ASP A 544 -17.18 1.79 -8.73
N SER A 545 -16.01 1.67 -8.11
CA SER A 545 -15.14 2.78 -7.74
C SER A 545 -14.75 3.69 -8.92
N VAL A 546 -14.88 3.23 -10.16
CA VAL A 546 -14.69 4.05 -11.37
C VAL A 546 -15.58 5.31 -11.38
N ILE A 547 -16.75 5.24 -10.76
CA ILE A 547 -17.69 6.37 -10.66
C ILE A 547 -17.09 7.51 -9.83
N GLY A 548 -16.42 7.18 -8.75
CA GLY A 548 -15.70 8.16 -7.94
C GLY A 548 -14.52 8.79 -8.67
N PHE A 549 -13.67 7.99 -9.32
CA PHE A 549 -12.54 8.48 -10.11
C PHE A 549 -12.98 9.31 -11.32
N LEU A 550 -14.06 8.90 -11.99
CA LEU A 550 -14.66 9.70 -13.04
C LEU A 550 -15.13 11.06 -12.49
N GLY A 551 -15.80 11.06 -11.34
CA GLY A 551 -16.24 12.28 -10.67
C GLY A 551 -15.09 13.20 -10.26
N PHE A 552 -13.95 12.67 -9.84
CA PHE A 552 -12.76 13.47 -9.52
C PHE A 552 -12.23 14.24 -10.73
N GLY A 553 -12.22 13.63 -11.90
CA GLY A 553 -11.73 14.25 -13.14
C GLY A 553 -12.79 15.08 -13.90
N GLU A 554 -14.07 15.09 -13.48
CA GLU A 554 -15.12 15.87 -14.14
C GLU A 554 -15.31 17.24 -13.46
N PRO A 555 -14.83 18.35 -14.07
CA PRO A 555 -14.98 19.67 -13.46
C PRO A 555 -16.43 20.09 -13.21
N ALA A 556 -17.37 19.60 -14.02
CA ALA A 556 -18.79 19.89 -13.82
C ALA A 556 -19.37 19.26 -12.54
N LEU A 557 -18.83 18.15 -12.08
CA LEU A 557 -19.26 17.45 -10.85
C LEU A 557 -18.47 17.93 -9.64
N THR A 558 -17.14 18.00 -9.76
CA THR A 558 -16.25 18.39 -8.65
C THR A 558 -15.88 19.86 -8.77
N HIS A 559 -16.53 20.72 -7.98
CA HIS A 559 -16.34 22.17 -7.94
C HIS A 559 -16.26 22.74 -6.53
N SER A 560 -16.16 21.89 -5.53
CA SER A 560 -16.01 22.26 -4.11
C SER A 560 -15.63 21.04 -3.29
N ALA A 561 -15.10 21.24 -2.09
CA ALA A 561 -14.85 20.18 -1.12
C ALA A 561 -16.07 19.26 -0.90
N LYS A 562 -17.29 19.85 -0.85
CA LYS A 562 -18.52 19.07 -0.66
C LYS A 562 -18.86 18.19 -1.86
N SER A 563 -18.74 18.71 -3.09
CA SER A 563 -19.03 17.92 -4.29
C SER A 563 -17.96 16.87 -4.54
N TRP A 564 -16.70 17.16 -4.20
CA TRP A 564 -15.62 16.20 -4.22
C TRP A 564 -15.86 15.04 -3.23
N MET A 565 -16.28 15.30 -1.99
CA MET A 565 -16.66 14.24 -1.05
C MET A 565 -17.83 13.39 -1.55
N ALA A 566 -18.76 14.00 -2.31
CA ALA A 566 -19.84 13.22 -2.94
C ALA A 566 -19.32 12.25 -4.01
N ALA A 567 -18.29 12.65 -4.77
CA ALA A 567 -17.60 11.76 -5.71
C ALA A 567 -16.80 10.67 -4.96
N ALA A 568 -16.05 11.02 -3.92
CA ALA A 568 -15.31 10.08 -3.08
C ALA A 568 -16.22 9.01 -2.44
N GLY A 569 -17.48 9.38 -2.13
CA GLY A 569 -18.49 8.47 -1.59
C GLY A 569 -18.98 7.39 -2.57
N HIS A 570 -18.51 7.39 -3.82
CA HIS A 570 -18.74 6.34 -4.82
C HIS A 570 -17.52 5.42 -4.98
N ILE A 571 -16.52 5.54 -4.11
CA ILE A 571 -15.38 4.62 -4.08
C ILE A 571 -15.66 3.58 -3.01
N ASP A 572 -15.84 2.34 -3.43
CA ASP A 572 -16.24 1.21 -2.58
C ASP A 572 -15.07 0.62 -1.77
N TYR A 573 -13.85 0.85 -2.19
CA TYR A 573 -12.65 0.50 -1.45
C TYR A 573 -12.33 1.52 -0.34
N THR A 574 -11.69 1.06 0.72
CA THR A 574 -11.43 1.89 1.90
C THR A 574 -10.16 2.71 1.79
N PHE A 575 -10.34 4.04 1.68
CA PHE A 575 -9.25 5.00 1.61
C PHE A 575 -9.54 6.24 2.47
N ASN A 576 -8.50 6.82 3.02
CA ASN A 576 -8.49 8.15 3.59
C ASN A 576 -8.22 9.17 2.48
N TRP A 577 -9.23 9.80 1.94
CA TRP A 577 -9.12 10.80 0.89
C TRP A 577 -8.86 12.18 1.45
N LEU A 578 -7.94 12.92 0.84
CA LEU A 578 -7.60 14.29 1.18
C LEU A 578 -7.78 15.18 -0.05
N TYR A 579 -8.25 16.39 0.20
CA TYR A 579 -8.58 17.39 -0.82
C TYR A 579 -8.04 18.75 -0.46
N VAL A 580 -7.65 19.51 -1.47
CA VAL A 580 -7.26 20.92 -1.36
C VAL A 580 -7.73 21.70 -2.57
N ASP A 581 -8.27 22.91 -2.35
CA ASP A 581 -8.54 23.90 -3.37
C ASP A 581 -8.03 25.30 -2.94
N SER A 582 -8.47 26.37 -3.59
CA SER A 582 -8.04 27.73 -3.26
C SER A 582 -8.54 28.25 -1.90
N LYS A 583 -9.45 27.55 -1.23
CA LYS A 583 -10.13 28.01 0.01
C LYS A 583 -10.20 26.94 1.07
N ASP A 584 -10.51 25.71 0.65
CA ASP A 584 -10.90 24.63 1.54
C ASP A 584 -9.89 23.49 1.51
N ILE A 585 -9.76 22.83 2.67
CA ILE A 585 -9.17 21.50 2.79
C ILE A 585 -10.25 20.54 3.28
N ALA A 586 -10.23 19.30 2.81
CA ALA A 586 -11.22 18.31 3.24
C ALA A 586 -10.61 16.91 3.40
N TYR A 587 -11.27 16.13 4.23
CA TYR A 587 -10.97 14.74 4.50
C TYR A 587 -12.25 13.92 4.41
N TYR A 588 -12.16 12.72 3.80
CA TYR A 588 -13.25 11.76 3.67
C TYR A 588 -12.72 10.33 3.68
N VAL A 589 -13.37 9.43 4.41
CA VAL A 589 -13.07 7.99 4.37
C VAL A 589 -14.09 7.32 3.47
N SER A 590 -13.63 6.69 2.39
CA SER A 590 -14.46 5.86 1.52
C SER A 590 -14.51 4.41 2.00
N GLY A 591 -15.43 3.65 1.46
CA GLY A 591 -15.59 2.22 1.70
C GLY A 591 -17.05 1.80 1.59
N LEU A 592 -17.30 0.58 1.18
CA LEU A 592 -18.60 -0.06 1.27
C LEU A 592 -18.73 -0.75 2.64
N ASP A 593 -18.69 0.06 3.71
CA ASP A 593 -18.59 -0.39 5.11
C ASP A 593 -19.86 -1.13 5.56
N PRO A 594 -19.79 -2.44 5.90
CA PRO A 594 -20.96 -3.21 6.33
C PRO A 594 -21.51 -2.75 7.68
N VAL A 595 -22.82 -2.69 7.83
CA VAL A 595 -23.49 -2.48 9.11
C VAL A 595 -23.86 -3.83 9.75
N ARG A 596 -23.18 -4.18 10.80
CA ARG A 596 -23.37 -5.43 11.53
C ARG A 596 -24.46 -5.30 12.60
N PRO A 597 -25.18 -6.38 12.98
CA PRO A 597 -26.07 -6.38 14.14
C PRO A 597 -25.34 -5.96 15.42
N SER A 598 -25.97 -5.18 16.28
CA SER A 598 -25.33 -4.61 17.48
C SER A 598 -24.93 -5.62 18.56
N ASP A 599 -25.35 -6.88 18.42
CA ASP A 599 -25.00 -7.99 19.31
C ASP A 599 -23.93 -8.93 18.71
N VAL A 600 -23.33 -8.56 17.58
CA VAL A 600 -22.19 -9.25 16.96
C VAL A 600 -20.88 -8.60 17.40
N ASP A 601 -19.86 -9.41 17.70
CA ASP A 601 -18.49 -8.95 17.88
C ASP A 601 -17.80 -8.88 16.53
N PRO A 602 -17.43 -7.71 16.00
CA PRO A 602 -16.79 -7.58 14.69
C PRO A 602 -15.38 -8.16 14.66
N ASN A 603 -14.78 -8.45 15.82
CA ASN A 603 -13.42 -8.99 15.91
C ASN A 603 -13.35 -10.53 15.87
N LEU A 604 -14.47 -11.21 15.84
CA LEU A 604 -14.52 -12.67 15.95
C LEU A 604 -15.45 -13.28 14.89
N PRO A 605 -15.11 -14.46 14.35
CA PRO A 605 -15.92 -15.09 13.31
C PRO A 605 -17.35 -15.34 13.77
N THR A 606 -18.28 -15.28 12.84
CA THR A 606 -19.71 -15.52 13.08
C THR A 606 -20.21 -16.79 12.39
N TRP A 607 -21.40 -17.27 12.84
CA TRP A 607 -22.04 -18.41 12.19
C TRP A 607 -22.73 -18.00 10.88
N GLY A 608 -22.39 -18.67 9.75
CA GLY A 608 -23.03 -18.47 8.45
C GLY A 608 -24.40 -19.08 8.30
N THR A 609 -25.11 -19.34 9.41
CA THR A 609 -26.41 -20.01 9.40
C THR A 609 -27.60 -19.10 9.13
N GLY A 610 -27.38 -17.80 8.91
CA GLY A 610 -28.41 -16.81 8.57
C GLY A 610 -28.93 -15.99 9.74
N GLY A 611 -28.21 -15.96 10.87
CA GLY A 611 -28.59 -15.22 12.09
C GLY A 611 -27.78 -13.96 12.33
N THR A 612 -26.71 -13.71 11.58
CA THR A 612 -25.74 -12.63 11.77
C THR A 612 -25.51 -11.81 10.49
N GLU A 613 -26.50 -11.78 9.61
CA GLU A 613 -26.43 -11.10 8.31
C GLU A 613 -26.18 -9.60 8.49
N TRP A 614 -25.44 -9.00 7.53
CA TRP A 614 -25.30 -7.54 7.44
C TRP A 614 -26.67 -6.87 7.27
N LEU A 615 -26.85 -5.71 7.89
CA LEU A 615 -28.07 -4.92 7.83
C LEU A 615 -28.09 -3.92 6.66
N GLY A 616 -27.05 -3.93 5.87
CA GLY A 616 -26.77 -2.99 4.77
C GLY A 616 -25.39 -2.37 4.93
N PHE A 617 -25.19 -1.20 4.34
CA PHE A 617 -23.93 -0.48 4.34
C PHE A 617 -24.05 0.89 5.03
N LEU A 618 -22.95 1.38 5.56
CA LEU A 618 -22.86 2.66 6.20
C LEU A 618 -23.21 3.77 5.19
N PRO A 619 -24.20 4.63 5.46
CA PRO A 619 -24.53 5.69 4.51
C PRO A 619 -23.40 6.75 4.48
N ALA A 620 -23.16 7.35 3.31
CA ALA A 620 -22.11 8.35 3.09
C ALA A 620 -22.03 9.47 4.14
N SER A 621 -23.16 9.87 4.71
CA SER A 621 -23.23 10.89 5.79
C SER A 621 -22.70 10.42 7.15
N LYS A 622 -22.43 9.12 7.30
CA LYS A 622 -21.87 8.51 8.52
C LYS A 622 -20.40 8.11 8.40
N HIS A 623 -19.87 8.10 7.18
CA HIS A 623 -18.43 7.96 6.97
C HIS A 623 -17.68 9.12 7.63
N VAL A 624 -16.45 8.89 8.02
CA VAL A 624 -15.59 9.94 8.59
C VAL A 624 -15.38 11.03 7.54
N HIS A 625 -15.70 12.26 7.87
CA HIS A 625 -15.49 13.41 7.00
C HIS A 625 -15.34 14.71 7.77
N GLN A 626 -14.55 15.62 7.27
CA GLN A 626 -14.42 16.97 7.82
C GLN A 626 -13.94 17.95 6.76
N ILE A 627 -14.41 19.20 6.82
CA ILE A 627 -13.91 20.33 6.01
C ILE A 627 -13.36 21.37 6.96
N ASN A 628 -12.17 21.91 6.67
CA ASN A 628 -11.51 22.99 7.43
C ASN A 628 -11.49 22.73 8.95
N PRO A 629 -10.68 21.76 9.40
CA PRO A 629 -10.65 21.34 10.78
C PRO A 629 -10.18 22.47 11.71
N PRO A 630 -10.60 22.48 13.00
CA PRO A 630 -10.22 23.53 13.94
C PRO A 630 -8.72 23.70 14.16
N GLN A 631 -7.94 22.62 14.06
CA GLN A 631 -6.47 22.66 14.15
C GLN A 631 -5.82 23.27 12.91
N GLY A 632 -6.56 23.51 11.83
CA GLY A 632 -6.09 24.16 10.61
C GLY A 632 -5.30 23.25 9.65
N PHE A 633 -5.21 21.95 9.89
CA PHE A 633 -4.55 21.00 9.01
C PHE A 633 -5.14 19.58 9.15
N PHE A 634 -4.88 18.75 8.16
CA PHE A 634 -5.01 17.30 8.24
C PHE A 634 -3.64 16.66 8.02
N ASP A 635 -3.36 15.64 8.78
CA ASP A 635 -2.26 14.71 8.55
C ASP A 635 -2.78 13.27 8.54
N SER A 636 -2.18 12.46 7.70
CA SER A 636 -2.49 11.04 7.63
C SER A 636 -1.23 10.24 7.27
N TRP A 637 -1.04 9.15 7.99
CA TRP A 637 -0.05 8.13 7.65
C TRP A 637 -0.64 6.74 7.89
N ASN A 638 -1.87 6.53 7.41
CA ASN A 638 -2.70 5.33 7.62
C ASN A 638 -3.18 5.14 9.08
N ASN A 639 -3.15 6.18 9.87
CA ASN A 639 -3.62 6.18 11.26
C ASN A 639 -5.14 6.13 11.35
N LYS A 640 -5.64 5.89 12.54
CA LYS A 640 -7.08 5.88 12.85
C LYS A 640 -7.75 7.16 12.33
N PRO A 641 -8.83 7.03 11.54
CA PRO A 641 -9.45 8.19 10.90
C PRO A 641 -10.07 9.19 11.88
N ALA A 642 -10.78 8.70 12.89
CA ALA A 642 -11.52 9.53 13.85
C ALA A 642 -11.75 8.79 15.18
N PRO A 643 -12.04 9.51 16.28
CA PRO A 643 -12.52 8.90 17.52
C PRO A 643 -13.79 8.08 17.27
N LEU A 644 -13.90 6.91 17.92
CA LEU A 644 -14.99 5.95 17.84
C LEU A 644 -15.24 5.32 16.45
N PHE A 645 -14.45 5.62 15.43
CA PHE A 645 -14.42 4.81 14.24
C PHE A 645 -13.46 3.65 14.51
N SER A 646 -14.02 2.46 14.70
CA SER A 646 -13.23 1.30 15.16
C SER A 646 -12.19 0.89 14.14
N ALA A 647 -11.07 0.36 14.60
CA ALA A 647 -10.14 -0.37 13.77
C ALA A 647 -10.82 -1.65 13.27
N SER A 648 -10.52 -2.06 12.01
CA SER A 648 -10.96 -3.37 11.53
C SER A 648 -10.45 -4.51 12.41
N ASP A 649 -11.04 -5.67 12.29
CA ASP A 649 -10.68 -6.86 13.04
C ASP A 649 -9.20 -7.29 12.80
N GLY A 650 -8.68 -7.09 11.58
CA GLY A 650 -7.28 -7.31 11.24
C GLY A 650 -6.31 -6.22 11.71
N GLN A 651 -6.81 -5.09 12.19
CA GLN A 651 -5.98 -3.94 12.54
C GLN A 651 -5.56 -3.96 14.01
N TYR A 652 -4.24 -3.92 14.23
CA TYR A 652 -3.60 -3.80 15.55
C TYR A 652 -2.66 -2.59 15.54
N GLY A 653 -2.35 -2.04 16.72
CA GLY A 653 -1.46 -0.90 16.84
C GLY A 653 -2.12 0.47 16.69
N TYR A 654 -3.46 0.56 16.67
CA TYR A 654 -4.17 1.85 16.82
C TYR A 654 -4.22 2.32 18.29
N GLY A 655 -3.10 2.13 18.99
CA GLY A 655 -2.86 2.55 20.36
C GLY A 655 -2.23 3.95 20.45
N PRO A 656 -1.52 4.23 21.56
CA PRO A 656 -0.98 5.56 21.86
C PRO A 656 0.22 5.96 21.00
N VAL A 657 0.77 5.05 20.21
CA VAL A 657 1.89 5.31 19.28
C VAL A 657 1.46 4.99 17.87
N TYR A 658 1.64 5.94 16.98
CA TYR A 658 1.49 5.75 15.54
C TYR A 658 2.39 6.76 14.80
N ARG A 659 2.95 6.35 13.66
CA ARG A 659 3.91 7.16 12.88
C ARG A 659 3.40 8.53 12.44
N VAL A 660 2.10 8.76 12.36
CA VAL A 660 1.52 10.08 12.03
C VAL A 660 1.93 11.16 13.05
N GLN A 661 2.25 10.78 14.31
CA GLN A 661 2.70 11.72 15.33
C GLN A 661 3.99 12.45 14.92
N MET A 662 4.82 11.83 14.06
CA MET A 662 5.99 12.50 13.51
C MET A 662 5.58 13.61 12.53
N LEU A 663 4.60 13.38 11.66
CA LEU A 663 4.05 14.42 10.78
C LEU A 663 3.41 15.55 11.60
N THR A 664 2.58 15.20 12.57
CA THR A 664 1.94 16.17 13.48
C THR A 664 2.98 17.03 14.19
N THR A 665 4.04 16.40 14.70
CA THR A 665 5.13 17.11 15.39
C THR A 665 5.85 18.06 14.46
N GLN A 666 6.16 17.62 13.23
CA GLN A 666 6.91 18.45 12.30
C GLN A 666 6.07 19.60 11.73
N ILE A 667 4.80 19.41 11.44
CA ILE A 667 3.96 20.52 10.99
C ILE A 667 3.76 21.58 12.08
N GLN A 668 3.59 21.15 13.34
CA GLN A 668 3.51 22.07 14.48
C GLN A 668 4.84 22.81 14.71
N HIS A 669 5.97 22.13 14.47
CA HIS A 669 7.29 22.75 14.53
C HIS A 669 7.45 23.84 13.47
N GLN A 670 7.01 23.59 12.22
CA GLN A 670 7.01 24.60 11.16
C GLN A 670 6.12 25.80 11.50
N PHE A 671 4.92 25.55 12.06
CA PHE A 671 4.07 26.63 12.55
C PHE A 671 4.76 27.49 13.61
N ALA A 672 5.48 26.88 14.54
CA ALA A 672 6.22 27.59 15.58
C ALA A 672 7.36 28.44 14.99
N LEU A 673 8.11 27.88 14.04
CA LEU A 673 9.24 28.58 13.38
C LEU A 673 8.77 29.78 12.57
N HIS A 674 7.65 29.68 11.87
CA HIS A 674 7.15 30.67 10.91
C HIS A 674 5.94 31.45 11.42
N HIS A 675 5.77 31.56 12.76
CA HIS A 675 4.69 32.31 13.40
C HIS A 675 3.30 31.93 12.88
N GLY A 676 3.08 30.67 12.61
CA GLY A 676 1.82 30.11 12.14
C GLY A 676 1.55 30.26 10.65
N LYS A 677 2.53 30.73 9.86
CA LYS A 677 2.39 30.95 8.41
C LYS A 677 3.52 30.26 7.64
N ILE A 678 3.22 29.20 6.91
CA ILE A 678 4.18 28.37 6.21
C ILE A 678 4.00 28.42 4.69
N THR A 679 5.05 28.10 3.99
CA THR A 679 5.10 27.95 2.54
C THR A 679 4.99 26.48 2.11
N ARG A 680 4.91 26.21 0.79
CA ARG A 680 4.98 24.84 0.27
C ARG A 680 6.32 24.17 0.61
N ALA A 681 7.40 24.92 0.54
CA ALA A 681 8.72 24.41 0.91
C ALA A 681 8.80 24.00 2.38
N ASP A 682 8.23 24.78 3.30
CA ASP A 682 8.18 24.44 4.73
C ASP A 682 7.35 23.18 4.97
N LEU A 683 6.28 22.99 4.18
CA LEU A 683 5.44 21.79 4.26
C LEU A 683 6.19 20.54 3.77
N VAL A 684 6.97 20.66 2.69
CA VAL A 684 7.87 19.59 2.23
C VAL A 684 8.93 19.31 3.28
N GLN A 685 9.53 20.33 3.90
CA GLN A 685 10.51 20.12 4.98
C GLN A 685 9.92 19.34 6.15
N ALA A 686 8.66 19.62 6.52
CA ALA A 686 7.98 18.85 7.57
C ALA A 686 7.87 17.36 7.21
N MET A 687 7.46 17.06 6.00
CA MET A 687 7.32 15.68 5.52
C MET A 687 8.67 14.95 5.43
N GLU A 688 9.67 15.56 4.84
CA GLU A 688 11.02 14.97 4.69
C GLU A 688 11.71 14.77 6.06
N THR A 689 11.49 15.71 6.99
CA THR A 689 12.00 15.57 8.36
C THR A 689 11.35 14.36 9.06
N ALA A 690 10.03 14.27 9.03
CA ALA A 690 9.30 13.13 9.60
C ALA A 690 9.72 11.80 8.95
N ALA A 691 9.92 11.78 7.63
CA ALA A 691 10.30 10.58 6.88
C ALA A 691 11.68 10.02 7.27
N SER A 692 12.57 10.84 7.80
CA SER A 692 13.92 10.42 8.25
C SER A 692 14.01 10.10 9.73
N GLN A 693 12.98 10.40 10.54
CA GLN A 693 12.99 10.17 11.98
C GLN A 693 12.69 8.70 12.32
N ASP A 694 13.16 8.29 13.48
CA ASP A 694 12.96 6.95 14.04
C ASP A 694 11.81 6.98 15.05
N LEU A 695 10.76 6.21 14.78
CA LEU A 695 9.57 6.17 15.63
C LEU A 695 9.87 5.68 17.04
N ASP A 696 10.67 4.60 17.17
CA ASP A 696 11.11 4.07 18.47
C ASP A 696 11.95 5.08 19.24
N GLY A 697 12.83 5.76 18.52
CA GLY A 697 13.69 6.81 19.06
C GLY A 697 12.91 8.00 19.61
N LEU A 698 11.77 8.30 19.01
CA LEU A 698 10.94 9.43 19.44
C LEU A 698 9.90 9.06 20.51
N THR A 699 9.48 7.80 20.59
CA THR A 699 8.38 7.36 21.46
C THR A 699 8.83 6.45 22.59
N ILE A 700 9.43 5.30 22.28
CA ILE A 700 9.86 4.32 23.28
C ILE A 700 11.10 4.81 24.05
N LEU A 701 12.06 5.39 23.34
CA LEU A 701 13.33 5.77 23.98
C LEU A 701 13.16 6.75 25.15
N PRO A 702 12.37 7.83 25.06
CA PRO A 702 12.13 8.71 26.20
C PRO A 702 11.54 7.99 27.42
N ALA A 703 10.54 7.10 27.19
CA ALA A 703 9.92 6.32 28.26
C ALA A 703 10.91 5.32 28.87
N LEU A 704 11.73 4.67 28.06
CA LEU A 704 12.79 3.78 28.53
C LEU A 704 13.84 4.53 29.37
N LEU A 705 14.32 5.68 28.87
CA LEU A 705 15.28 6.52 29.60
C LEU A 705 14.72 6.99 30.95
N HIS A 706 13.41 7.26 31.03
CA HIS A 706 12.72 7.56 32.29
C HIS A 706 12.65 6.32 33.19
N ALA A 707 12.29 5.16 32.66
CA ALA A 707 12.14 3.91 33.38
C ALA A 707 13.45 3.42 34.03
N VAL A 708 14.59 3.72 33.40
CA VAL A 708 15.92 3.32 33.89
C VAL A 708 16.65 4.47 34.60
N ALA A 709 16.04 5.61 34.81
CA ALA A 709 16.65 6.75 35.49
C ALA A 709 16.98 6.41 36.93
N GLY A 710 18.23 6.75 37.35
CA GLY A 710 18.74 6.51 38.72
C GLY A 710 19.14 5.05 39.03
N ARG A 711 19.06 4.14 38.06
CA ARG A 711 19.54 2.76 38.17
C ARG A 711 21.06 2.70 38.00
N HIS A 712 21.70 1.71 38.63
CA HIS A 712 23.15 1.53 38.59
C HIS A 712 23.56 0.64 37.41
N GLU A 713 23.77 1.26 36.26
CA GLU A 713 24.19 0.55 35.05
C GLU A 713 25.71 0.44 34.96
N PRO A 714 26.26 -0.62 34.32
CA PRO A 714 27.66 -0.73 33.96
C PRO A 714 28.13 0.46 33.10
N ALA A 715 29.41 0.81 33.21
CA ALA A 715 29.97 1.97 32.50
C ALA A 715 29.70 1.95 30.98
N GLY A 716 29.77 0.78 30.34
CA GLY A 716 29.47 0.64 28.92
C GLY A 716 28.02 0.89 28.58
N VAL A 717 27.09 0.40 29.41
CA VAL A 717 25.65 0.67 29.27
C VAL A 717 25.36 2.16 29.44
N ASN A 718 26.00 2.82 30.39
CA ASN A 718 25.86 4.27 30.57
C ASN A 718 26.37 5.06 29.35
N GLN A 719 27.41 4.57 28.66
CA GLN A 719 27.87 5.17 27.39
C GLN A 719 26.79 5.00 26.27
N MET A 720 26.16 3.81 26.16
CA MET A 720 25.06 3.62 25.25
C MET A 720 23.91 4.60 25.51
N LEU A 721 23.47 4.69 26.77
CA LEU A 721 22.37 5.61 27.13
C LEU A 721 22.75 7.08 26.87
N ALA A 722 24.04 7.46 27.01
CA ALA A 722 24.49 8.80 26.65
C ALA A 722 24.44 9.08 25.14
N ALA A 723 24.86 8.11 24.31
CA ALA A 723 24.78 8.20 22.88
C ALA A 723 23.31 8.36 22.43
N LEU A 724 22.40 7.54 22.98
CA LEU A 724 20.98 7.61 22.71
C LEU A 724 20.34 8.95 23.11
N ARG A 725 20.71 9.51 24.28
CA ARG A 725 20.24 10.85 24.69
C ARG A 725 20.69 11.93 23.70
N THR A 726 21.91 11.85 23.20
CA THR A 726 22.43 12.80 22.20
C THR A 726 21.69 12.69 20.89
N TRP A 727 21.45 11.46 20.43
CA TRP A 727 20.71 11.20 19.21
C TRP A 727 19.24 11.67 19.31
N TYR A 728 18.56 11.33 20.40
CA TYR A 728 17.21 11.82 20.68
C TYR A 728 17.12 13.34 20.67
N ALA A 729 18.06 14.01 21.35
CA ALA A 729 18.12 15.47 21.40
C ALA A 729 18.37 16.12 20.03
N SER A 730 18.93 15.37 19.07
CA SER A 730 19.11 15.82 17.67
C SER A 730 17.97 15.44 16.74
N GLY A 731 16.86 14.87 17.25
CA GLY A 731 15.67 14.50 16.48
C GLY A 731 15.57 13.03 16.10
N ALA A 732 16.46 12.18 16.62
CA ALA A 732 16.45 10.71 16.37
C ALA A 732 16.40 10.35 14.86
N HIS A 733 17.27 10.97 14.06
CA HIS A 733 17.27 10.77 12.61
C HIS A 733 18.11 9.58 12.17
N ARG A 734 17.62 8.89 11.15
CA ARG A 734 18.31 7.87 10.35
C ARG A 734 18.65 8.45 8.99
N ILE A 735 19.69 9.24 8.91
CA ILE A 735 20.20 9.84 7.66
C ILE A 735 21.65 9.47 7.44
N LEU A 736 22.05 9.37 6.17
CA LEU A 736 23.45 9.14 5.81
C LEU A 736 24.33 10.28 6.29
N ALA A 737 25.59 9.99 6.61
CA ALA A 737 26.59 11.00 6.96
C ALA A 737 26.88 11.97 5.80
N SER A 738 26.71 11.52 4.55
CA SER A 738 26.79 12.29 3.31
C SER A 738 26.16 11.50 2.17
N PRO A 739 25.88 12.12 0.98
CA PRO A 739 25.34 11.41 -0.18
C PRO A 739 26.16 10.21 -0.66
N THR A 740 27.42 10.15 -0.33
CA THR A 740 28.34 9.05 -0.71
C THR A 740 28.74 8.17 0.46
N ALA A 741 28.19 8.42 1.65
CA ALA A 741 28.47 7.62 2.84
C ALA A 741 27.72 6.27 2.78
N THR A 742 28.29 5.26 3.42
CA THR A 742 27.64 3.96 3.66
C THR A 742 27.16 3.82 5.11
N GLN A 743 27.42 4.80 5.95
CA GLN A 743 27.11 4.81 7.38
C GLN A 743 26.14 5.95 7.70
N TYR A 744 25.29 5.71 8.70
CA TYR A 744 24.50 6.78 9.28
C TYR A 744 25.35 7.87 9.92
N LYS A 745 24.85 9.08 9.98
CA LYS A 745 25.48 10.21 10.65
C LYS A 745 25.75 9.95 12.15
N GLN A 746 24.87 9.20 12.80
CA GLN A 746 24.98 8.77 14.20
C GLN A 746 24.84 7.24 14.27
N ALA A 747 25.77 6.56 13.60
CA ALA A 747 25.75 5.11 13.40
C ALA A 747 25.74 4.32 14.71
N ASP A 748 26.42 4.82 15.74
CA ASP A 748 26.45 4.21 17.07
C ASP A 748 25.05 4.18 17.70
N ALA A 749 24.32 5.28 17.67
CA ALA A 749 22.98 5.37 18.26
C ALA A 749 21.96 4.51 17.48
N VAL A 750 22.02 4.53 16.14
CA VAL A 750 21.17 3.68 15.31
C VAL A 750 21.44 2.20 15.56
N ALA A 751 22.70 1.79 15.63
CA ALA A 751 23.08 0.42 15.98
C ALA A 751 22.55 -0.01 17.36
N ILE A 752 22.57 0.92 18.32
CA ILE A 752 22.06 0.67 19.66
C ILE A 752 20.54 0.47 19.63
N MET A 753 19.80 1.34 18.97
CA MET A 753 18.33 1.21 18.87
C MET A 753 17.91 -0.10 18.21
N ASP A 754 18.53 -0.46 17.10
CA ASP A 754 18.24 -1.71 16.39
C ASP A 754 18.41 -2.95 17.27
N GLN A 755 19.34 -2.92 18.20
CA GLN A 755 19.59 -4.03 19.12
C GLN A 755 18.76 -3.92 20.41
N LEU A 756 18.46 -2.71 20.85
CA LEU A 756 17.86 -2.46 22.17
C LEU A 756 16.34 -2.58 22.12
N THR A 757 15.66 -2.03 21.11
CA THR A 757 14.20 -2.07 21.04
C THR A 757 13.64 -3.50 21.10
N PRO A 758 14.14 -4.47 20.29
CA PRO A 758 13.68 -5.86 20.42
C PRO A 758 13.96 -6.45 21.80
N ALA A 759 15.12 -6.13 22.39
CA ALA A 759 15.48 -6.65 23.71
C ALA A 759 14.53 -6.13 24.80
N VAL A 760 14.13 -4.86 24.73
CA VAL A 760 13.17 -4.24 25.67
C VAL A 760 11.78 -4.85 25.49
N ILE A 761 11.29 -4.99 24.25
CA ILE A 761 10.00 -5.60 23.98
C ILE A 761 9.95 -7.03 24.56
N ARG A 762 10.98 -7.83 24.28
CA ARG A 762 11.08 -9.20 24.82
C ARG A 762 11.15 -9.24 26.35
N ALA A 763 11.93 -8.35 26.96
CA ALA A 763 12.02 -8.28 28.42
C ALA A 763 10.66 -8.00 29.08
N ILE A 764 9.81 -7.26 28.40
CA ILE A 764 8.45 -6.94 28.89
C ILE A 764 7.48 -8.08 28.59
N PHE A 765 7.42 -8.60 27.36
CA PHE A 765 6.31 -9.44 26.88
C PHE A 765 6.63 -10.94 26.80
N ASP A 766 7.89 -11.38 26.79
CA ASP A 766 8.25 -12.81 26.79
C ASP A 766 7.58 -13.62 27.92
N PRO A 767 7.38 -13.10 29.15
CA PRO A 767 6.69 -13.86 30.20
C PRO A 767 5.24 -14.21 29.86
N LEU A 768 4.60 -13.46 28.97
CA LEU A 768 3.26 -13.73 28.48
C LEU A 768 3.27 -14.53 27.17
N PHE A 769 4.11 -14.16 26.20
CA PHE A 769 4.06 -14.68 24.83
C PHE A 769 5.13 -15.73 24.48
N ALA A 770 6.23 -15.81 25.23
CA ALA A 770 7.27 -16.80 25.06
C ALA A 770 7.28 -17.90 26.13
N ALA A 771 6.17 -18.07 26.85
CA ALA A 771 6.04 -19.12 27.88
C ALA A 771 6.17 -20.51 27.23
N GLY A 772 7.36 -21.14 27.39
CA GLY A 772 7.68 -22.43 26.75
C GLY A 772 8.93 -22.43 25.85
N GLY A 773 9.63 -21.28 25.72
CA GLY A 773 10.87 -21.13 24.93
C GLY A 773 10.79 -20.12 23.81
N THR A 774 11.93 -19.81 23.21
CA THR A 774 12.09 -18.72 22.22
C THR A 774 11.34 -18.88 20.90
N ASN A 775 10.70 -20.03 20.66
CA ASN A 775 9.84 -20.30 19.49
C ASN A 775 8.42 -20.68 19.94
N SER A 776 7.95 -20.18 21.05
CA SER A 776 6.64 -20.53 21.57
C SER A 776 5.52 -19.79 20.83
N GLY A 777 4.42 -20.50 20.64
CA GLY A 777 3.28 -20.14 19.81
C GLY A 777 2.56 -18.83 20.13
N GLY A 778 2.95 -18.08 21.20
CA GLY A 778 2.26 -16.84 21.58
C GLY A 778 2.47 -15.69 20.62
N TYR A 779 3.70 -15.43 20.21
CA TYR A 779 3.96 -14.42 19.17
C TYR A 779 3.45 -14.84 17.80
N ASN A 780 3.50 -16.15 17.49
CA ASN A 780 3.05 -16.69 16.21
C ASN A 780 1.53 -16.61 16.00
N VAL A 781 0.75 -16.48 17.06
CA VAL A 781 -0.70 -16.30 16.97
C VAL A 781 -1.12 -14.84 17.11
N PHE A 782 -0.17 -13.93 17.26
CA PHE A 782 -0.49 -12.52 17.31
C PHE A 782 -0.73 -12.02 15.87
N PRO A 783 -1.91 -11.45 15.56
CA PRO A 783 -2.31 -11.15 14.17
C PRO A 783 -1.66 -9.86 13.63
N MET A 784 -0.45 -9.52 14.01
CA MET A 784 0.31 -8.44 13.40
C MET A 784 1.08 -8.99 12.22
N GLY A 785 0.69 -8.62 11.00
CA GLY A 785 1.06 -9.28 9.75
C GLY A 785 2.54 -9.29 9.37
N PHE A 786 3.41 -8.55 10.04
CA PHE A 786 4.83 -8.50 9.72
C PHE A 786 5.74 -8.70 10.92
N VAL A 787 5.20 -8.81 12.12
CA VAL A 787 5.99 -8.98 13.34
C VAL A 787 5.30 -9.98 14.26
N ASN A 788 5.33 -11.23 13.86
CA ASN A 788 4.93 -12.33 14.74
C ASN A 788 5.85 -12.44 15.97
N GLU A 789 7.06 -11.88 15.87
CA GLU A 789 7.99 -11.73 16.98
C GLU A 789 8.54 -10.31 16.96
N PRO A 790 8.83 -9.71 18.12
CA PRO A 790 9.55 -8.45 18.18
C PRO A 790 10.82 -8.53 17.34
N TYR A 791 10.78 -7.95 16.13
CA TYR A 791 11.90 -7.89 15.19
C TYR A 791 12.57 -9.23 14.87
N ASN A 792 11.88 -10.05 14.11
CA ASN A 792 12.46 -11.30 13.63
C ASN A 792 13.48 -11.06 12.51
N GLY A 793 14.57 -10.38 12.77
CA GLY A 793 15.72 -10.39 11.88
C GLY A 793 15.86 -9.25 10.89
N GLY A 794 15.48 -8.05 11.22
CA GLY A 794 16.18 -6.90 10.66
C GLY A 794 15.62 -6.24 9.42
N SER A 795 14.38 -6.51 9.02
CA SER A 795 13.79 -5.86 7.84
C SER A 795 12.91 -4.64 8.14
N HIS A 796 12.65 -4.33 9.41
CA HIS A 796 11.74 -3.25 9.82
C HIS A 796 12.27 -2.52 11.05
N LEU A 797 13.53 -2.13 11.02
CA LEU A 797 14.18 -1.48 12.14
C LEU A 797 14.11 0.03 11.99
N GLY A 798 13.48 0.69 12.92
CA GLY A 798 13.52 2.14 13.02
C GLY A 798 12.67 2.90 12.00
N SER A 799 13.06 4.14 11.69
CA SER A 799 12.31 5.03 10.81
C SER A 799 10.84 5.18 11.22
N ALA A 800 9.95 5.53 10.31
CA ALA A 800 8.52 5.67 10.55
C ALA A 800 7.75 4.35 10.44
N TYR A 801 8.44 3.22 10.50
CA TYR A 801 7.76 1.94 10.43
C TYR A 801 7.16 1.59 11.78
N ASP A 802 5.85 1.32 11.77
CA ASP A 802 5.10 0.96 12.96
C ASP A 802 4.92 -0.56 12.99
N GLY A 803 5.62 -1.22 13.90
CA GLY A 803 5.58 -2.67 14.10
C GLY A 803 4.38 -3.12 14.93
N GLY A 804 3.62 -2.17 15.51
CA GLY A 804 2.51 -2.43 16.40
C GLY A 804 2.90 -2.72 17.86
N TRP A 805 4.17 -2.99 18.15
CA TRP A 805 4.65 -3.24 19.53
C TRP A 805 4.97 -1.96 20.29
N GLU A 806 5.12 -0.84 19.59
CA GLU A 806 5.50 0.47 20.15
C GLU A 806 4.47 0.97 21.16
N GLY A 807 3.20 0.92 20.82
CA GLY A 807 2.11 1.35 21.71
C GLY A 807 2.03 0.50 22.97
N TYR A 808 2.13 -0.81 22.83
CA TYR A 808 2.12 -1.74 23.98
C TYR A 808 3.33 -1.53 24.88
N THR A 809 4.52 -1.33 24.29
CA THR A 809 5.75 -1.09 25.03
C THR A 809 5.68 0.23 25.79
N LEU A 810 5.19 1.29 25.16
CA LEU A 810 4.99 2.58 25.81
C LEU A 810 4.02 2.45 26.99
N LYS A 811 2.86 1.80 26.80
CA LYS A 811 1.89 1.54 27.88
C LYS A 811 2.52 0.82 29.07
N ALA A 812 3.32 -0.22 28.82
CA ALA A 812 3.96 -1.00 29.86
C ALA A 812 5.00 -0.18 30.63
N LEU A 813 5.84 0.60 29.94
CA LEU A 813 6.85 1.47 30.54
C LEU A 813 6.21 2.59 31.37
N ASP A 814 5.16 3.23 30.86
CA ASP A 814 4.44 4.30 31.54
C ASP A 814 3.71 3.78 32.78
N GLN A 815 3.06 2.60 32.71
CA GLN A 815 2.48 1.97 33.89
C GLN A 815 3.53 1.57 34.93
N PHE A 816 4.71 1.10 34.50
CA PHE A 816 5.82 0.78 35.39
C PHE A 816 6.35 2.02 36.12
N THR A 817 6.47 3.14 35.43
CA THR A 817 6.98 4.40 36.02
C THR A 817 5.92 5.20 36.78
N GLY A 818 4.64 4.81 36.63
CA GLY A 818 3.51 5.57 37.19
C GLY A 818 3.13 6.79 36.37
N THR A 819 3.58 6.89 35.12
CA THR A 819 3.13 7.88 34.16
C THR A 819 1.68 7.58 33.76
N GLY A 820 0.86 8.62 33.60
CA GLY A 820 -0.56 8.43 33.27
C GLY A 820 -0.75 7.79 31.89
N VAL A 821 -1.57 6.75 31.82
CA VAL A 821 -1.95 6.03 30.60
C VAL A 821 -3.45 6.12 30.41
N ALA A 822 -3.89 6.55 29.22
CA ALA A 822 -5.32 6.75 28.95
C ALA A 822 -6.10 5.44 28.95
N GLN A 823 -5.52 4.38 28.38
CA GLN A 823 -6.07 3.01 28.40
C GLN A 823 -4.98 2.04 28.86
N PRO A 824 -4.80 1.82 30.17
CA PRO A 824 -3.77 0.94 30.70
C PRO A 824 -4.12 -0.54 30.47
N PHE A 825 -3.11 -1.36 30.43
CA PHE A 825 -3.30 -2.82 30.54
C PHE A 825 -3.96 -3.19 31.85
N GLY A 826 -4.92 -4.09 31.80
CA GLY A 826 -5.59 -4.63 32.98
C GLY A 826 -4.67 -5.40 33.91
N SER A 827 -5.10 -5.59 35.16
CA SER A 827 -4.31 -6.26 36.20
C SER A 827 -3.87 -7.68 35.82
N VAL A 828 -4.66 -8.36 35.00
CA VAL A 828 -4.37 -9.73 34.54
C VAL A 828 -3.15 -9.75 33.61
N VAL A 829 -3.06 -8.78 32.69
CA VAL A 829 -1.91 -8.60 31.77
C VAL A 829 -0.70 -8.13 32.56
N THR A 830 -0.83 -7.04 33.32
CA THR A 830 0.29 -6.45 34.07
C THR A 830 0.94 -7.41 35.07
N ALA A 831 0.20 -8.37 35.62
CA ALA A 831 0.76 -9.42 36.47
C ALA A 831 1.71 -10.39 35.76
N LYS A 832 1.73 -10.38 34.43
CA LYS A 832 2.56 -11.25 33.58
C LYS A 832 3.69 -10.52 32.88
N LEU A 833 3.65 -9.19 32.81
CA LEU A 833 4.70 -8.40 32.16
C LEU A 833 6.00 -8.45 32.99
N CYS A 834 7.16 -8.44 32.32
CA CYS A 834 8.50 -8.38 32.92
C CYS A 834 8.87 -9.56 33.85
N GLY A 835 8.02 -10.56 34.02
CA GLY A 835 8.30 -11.76 34.84
C GLY A 835 7.27 -12.06 35.92
N SER A 836 7.62 -12.91 36.88
CA SER A 836 6.68 -13.46 37.88
C SER A 836 6.19 -12.40 38.89
N GLY A 837 6.84 -11.28 39.01
CA GLY A 837 6.42 -10.14 39.83
C GLY A 837 5.59 -9.09 39.11
N GLY A 838 5.25 -9.32 37.85
CA GLY A 838 4.57 -8.33 37.02
C GLY A 838 5.38 -7.06 36.85
N LEU A 839 4.72 -5.92 36.70
CA LEU A 839 5.40 -4.63 36.50
C LEU A 839 6.46 -4.30 37.52
N SER A 840 6.38 -4.80 38.78
CA SER A 840 7.39 -4.55 39.80
C SER A 840 8.76 -5.14 39.47
N THR A 841 8.85 -6.10 38.57
CA THR A 841 10.10 -6.73 38.11
C THR A 841 10.64 -6.11 36.82
N CYS A 842 9.97 -5.12 36.23
CA CYS A 842 10.42 -4.47 34.98
C CYS A 842 11.82 -3.81 35.14
N GLY A 843 12.10 -3.20 36.28
CA GLY A 843 13.42 -2.60 36.46
C GLY A 843 14.58 -3.57 36.21
N PRO A 844 14.69 -4.69 36.95
CA PRO A 844 15.73 -5.70 36.68
C PRO A 844 15.65 -6.32 35.28
N ALA A 845 14.45 -6.47 34.69
CA ALA A 845 14.30 -6.99 33.33
C ALA A 845 14.88 -6.02 32.30
N LEU A 846 14.65 -4.72 32.46
CA LEU A 846 15.19 -3.69 31.58
C LEU A 846 16.71 -3.57 31.73
N ASP A 847 17.27 -3.63 32.97
CA ASP A 847 18.72 -3.67 33.19
C ASP A 847 19.37 -4.86 32.46
N ALA A 848 18.72 -6.03 32.50
CA ALA A 848 19.21 -7.22 31.80
C ALA A 848 19.14 -7.03 30.26
N ALA A 849 18.08 -6.42 29.74
CA ALA A 849 17.97 -6.10 28.33
C ALA A 849 19.02 -5.12 27.83
N LEU A 850 19.26 -4.04 28.59
CA LEU A 850 20.33 -3.08 28.32
C LEU A 850 21.71 -3.75 28.29
N LEU A 851 22.00 -4.58 29.28
CA LEU A 851 23.28 -5.30 29.37
C LEU A 851 23.44 -6.31 28.23
N SER A 852 22.38 -7.02 27.87
CA SER A 852 22.36 -7.97 26.76
C SER A 852 22.60 -7.26 25.41
N ALA A 853 21.93 -6.15 25.17
CA ALA A 853 22.13 -5.32 23.97
C ALA A 853 23.58 -4.80 23.89
N TYR A 854 24.12 -4.30 25.01
CA TYR A 854 25.54 -3.88 25.08
C TYR A 854 26.49 -5.01 24.71
N GLN A 855 26.32 -6.20 25.29
CA GLN A 855 27.16 -7.35 25.01
C GLN A 855 27.10 -7.82 23.57
N ALA A 856 25.89 -7.81 22.99
CA ALA A 856 25.68 -8.15 21.58
C ALA A 856 26.39 -7.16 20.64
N LEU A 857 26.30 -5.86 20.94
CA LEU A 857 26.97 -4.81 20.15
C LEU A 857 28.49 -4.85 20.30
N VAL A 858 29.02 -5.09 21.49
CA VAL A 858 30.46 -5.33 21.69
C VAL A 858 30.94 -6.48 20.81
N LYS A 859 30.22 -7.59 20.78
CA LYS A 859 30.52 -8.74 19.94
C LYS A 859 30.42 -8.40 18.42
N ALA A 860 29.36 -7.72 17.99
CA ALA A 860 29.18 -7.30 16.61
C ALA A 860 30.28 -6.34 16.13
N ASN A 861 30.81 -5.50 17.02
CA ASN A 861 31.88 -4.55 16.72
C ASN A 861 33.28 -5.09 17.07
N GLY A 862 33.52 -6.39 16.90
CA GLY A 862 34.83 -7.02 17.03
C GLY A 862 35.43 -6.98 18.44
N GLY A 863 34.61 -6.87 19.46
CA GLY A 863 35.02 -6.77 20.87
C GLY A 863 35.25 -5.34 21.38
N SER A 864 35.04 -4.32 20.56
CA SER A 864 35.17 -2.91 20.96
C SER A 864 34.13 -2.54 22.01
N LYS A 865 34.61 -2.08 23.16
CA LYS A 865 33.79 -1.53 24.24
C LYS A 865 33.59 -0.01 24.14
N ASN A 866 34.19 0.62 23.13
CA ASN A 866 34.05 2.05 22.90
C ASN A 866 32.81 2.29 22.01
N VAL A 867 31.72 2.74 22.62
CA VAL A 867 30.43 2.96 21.96
C VAL A 867 30.57 3.90 20.76
N SER A 868 31.33 4.96 20.83
CA SER A 868 31.50 5.93 19.74
C SER A 868 32.24 5.39 18.51
N THR A 869 32.72 4.16 18.54
CA THR A 869 33.32 3.47 17.40
C THR A 869 32.41 2.44 16.76
N TRP A 870 31.20 2.25 17.28
CA TRP A 870 30.24 1.33 16.72
C TRP A 870 29.65 1.90 15.42
N THR A 871 29.42 1.01 14.50
CA THR A 871 28.97 1.38 13.16
C THR A 871 27.66 0.68 12.80
N LYS A 872 26.91 1.33 11.97
CA LYS A 872 25.74 0.75 11.33
C LYS A 872 25.75 1.11 9.85
N ASP A 873 25.86 0.10 9.02
CA ASP A 873 25.80 0.27 7.58
C ASP A 873 24.36 0.56 7.15
N ALA A 874 24.17 1.68 6.51
CA ALA A 874 22.89 2.14 6.01
C ALA A 874 22.51 1.48 4.66
N ASN A 875 23.49 0.90 3.96
CA ASN A 875 23.31 0.28 2.64
C ASN A 875 23.08 -1.24 2.69
N THR A 876 22.79 -1.81 3.84
CA THR A 876 22.36 -3.19 3.91
C THR A 876 21.01 -3.35 3.22
N VAL A 877 21.05 -3.58 1.92
CA VAL A 877 19.90 -3.99 1.14
C VAL A 877 19.41 -5.31 1.73
N ALA A 878 18.26 -5.32 2.37
CA ALA A 878 17.61 -6.55 2.72
C ALA A 878 17.32 -7.31 1.42
N THR A 879 18.05 -8.39 1.20
CA THR A 879 17.86 -9.31 0.06
C THR A 879 16.62 -10.16 0.30
N GLY A 880 15.45 -9.53 0.46
CA GLY A 880 14.20 -10.22 0.71
C GLY A 880 13.02 -9.40 0.25
N LEU A 881 11.96 -10.08 0.00
CA LEU A 881 10.66 -9.70 -0.54
C LEU A 881 9.88 -8.68 0.27
N THR A 882 10.32 -8.39 1.46
CA THR A 882 9.78 -7.40 2.36
C THR A 882 10.54 -6.12 2.17
N MET A 883 9.91 -5.01 2.45
CA MET A 883 10.41 -3.65 2.34
C MET A 883 11.92 -3.57 2.45
N PRO A 884 12.59 -2.86 1.54
CA PRO A 884 14.02 -2.64 1.67
C PRO A 884 14.31 -2.10 3.07
N ALA A 885 15.46 -2.48 3.62
CA ALA A 885 15.97 -1.84 4.82
C ALA A 885 15.83 -0.33 4.63
N TYR A 886 15.42 0.37 5.66
CA TYR A 886 15.06 1.79 5.62
C TYR A 886 16.15 2.73 5.11
N ASP A 887 17.26 2.20 4.73
CA ASP A 887 18.50 2.90 4.50
C ASP A 887 18.86 3.01 3.03
N ALA A 888 18.25 2.22 2.18
CA ALA A 888 18.43 2.28 0.72
C ALA A 888 17.21 1.77 0.00
N ILE A 889 16.79 2.50 -1.02
CA ILE A 889 15.74 2.04 -1.92
C ILE A 889 16.37 1.07 -2.93
N GLY A 890 15.97 -0.19 -2.85
CA GLY A 890 16.13 -1.10 -3.95
C GLY A 890 14.96 -0.94 -4.90
N PHE A 891 15.22 -0.50 -6.12
CA PHE A 891 14.19 -0.55 -7.15
C PHE A 891 13.94 -1.99 -7.56
N ARG A 892 12.69 -2.40 -7.50
CA ARG A 892 12.27 -3.71 -7.97
C ARG A 892 12.10 -3.65 -9.49
N SER A 893 12.87 -4.45 -10.20
CA SER A 893 12.79 -4.49 -11.65
C SER A 893 11.63 -5.38 -12.07
N LEU A 894 10.59 -4.77 -12.67
CA LEU A 894 9.54 -5.48 -13.39
C LEU A 894 9.96 -5.78 -14.84
N GLY A 895 11.01 -5.12 -15.30
CA GLY A 895 11.65 -5.33 -16.58
C GLY A 895 13.06 -5.90 -16.42
N ILE A 896 13.68 -6.18 -17.52
CA ILE A 896 15.03 -6.76 -17.58
C ILE A 896 16.09 -5.74 -17.16
N VAL A 897 15.83 -4.45 -17.35
CA VAL A 897 16.73 -3.35 -17.00
C VAL A 897 16.30 -2.70 -15.71
N GLY A 898 16.94 -3.07 -14.61
CA GLY A 898 16.64 -2.49 -13.30
C GLY A 898 17.25 -1.10 -13.07
N GLN A 899 17.04 -0.56 -11.89
CA GLN A 899 17.57 0.72 -11.44
C GLN A 899 18.61 0.54 -10.33
N PRO A 900 19.52 1.49 -10.11
CA PRO A 900 20.42 1.46 -8.96
C PRO A 900 19.64 1.67 -7.66
N SER A 901 20.19 1.15 -6.56
CA SER A 901 19.72 1.54 -5.23
C SER A 901 20.17 2.97 -4.93
N ILE A 902 19.29 3.73 -4.28
CA ILE A 902 19.56 5.09 -3.80
C ILE A 902 19.25 5.19 -2.30
N PRO A 903 19.83 6.16 -1.57
CA PRO A 903 19.44 6.48 -0.21
C PRO A 903 17.96 6.76 -0.10
N TRP A 904 17.33 6.32 0.97
CA TRP A 904 15.89 6.37 1.12
C TRP A 904 15.46 7.06 2.40
N GLN A 905 14.36 7.77 2.25
CA GLN A 905 13.53 8.26 3.35
C GLN A 905 12.12 7.70 3.20
N ASN A 906 11.39 7.57 4.30
CA ASN A 906 10.03 7.06 4.31
C ASN A 906 9.01 8.11 3.83
N ARG A 907 9.05 8.44 2.55
CA ARG A 907 8.28 9.48 1.87
C ARG A 907 7.48 8.94 0.69
N PRO A 908 6.49 9.68 0.14
CA PRO A 908 5.71 9.25 -1.01
C PRO A 908 6.55 8.84 -2.21
N THR A 909 6.14 7.77 -2.88
CA THR A 909 6.71 7.35 -4.17
C THR A 909 6.33 8.34 -5.28
N PHE A 910 5.04 8.73 -5.36
CA PHE A 910 4.55 9.89 -6.09
C PHE A 910 4.27 10.98 -5.08
N GLN A 911 5.09 12.03 -5.06
CA GLN A 911 4.90 13.14 -4.14
C GLN A 911 4.43 14.37 -4.89
N GLN A 912 3.23 14.82 -4.56
CA GLN A 912 2.63 16.02 -5.13
C GLN A 912 2.72 17.17 -4.12
N VAL A 913 3.12 18.35 -4.58
CA VAL A 913 3.21 19.59 -3.80
C VAL A 913 2.36 20.64 -4.48
N VAL A 914 1.28 21.08 -3.83
CA VAL A 914 0.28 21.88 -4.53
C VAL A 914 -0.34 22.99 -3.68
N SER A 915 -0.68 24.08 -4.37
CA SER A 915 -1.55 25.17 -3.91
C SER A 915 -2.34 25.72 -5.10
N PHE A 916 -3.51 26.29 -4.83
CA PHE A 916 -4.33 26.94 -5.85
C PHE A 916 -4.55 28.42 -5.51
N PRO A 917 -3.85 29.37 -6.15
CA PRO A 917 -4.05 30.79 -5.91
C PRO A 917 -5.35 31.35 -6.53
N ALA A 918 -6.04 30.55 -7.33
CA ALA A 918 -7.27 30.92 -7.99
C ALA A 918 -8.26 29.75 -8.02
N HIS A 919 -9.52 30.13 -8.25
CA HIS A 919 -10.63 29.18 -8.47
C HIS A 919 -11.35 29.58 -9.76
N ARG A 920 -11.88 28.60 -10.46
CA ARG A 920 -12.67 28.85 -11.67
C ARG A 920 -13.91 29.69 -11.33
N PRO A 921 -14.41 30.50 -12.27
CA PRO A 921 -15.68 31.19 -12.11
C PRO A 921 -16.82 30.19 -11.85
N ALA A 922 -17.78 30.62 -10.98
CA ALA A 922 -18.95 29.82 -10.62
C ALA A 922 -19.89 29.64 -11.82
#